data_aa81b52a8bc1bf7bfb3d0b3cbc2d8512
#
_entry.id   aa81b52a8bc1bf7bfb3d0b3cbc2d8512
#
_cell.length_a   1.000
_cell.length_b   1.000
_cell.length_c   1.000
_cell.angle_alpha   90.00
_cell.angle_beta   90.00
_cell.angle_gamma   90.00
#
_symmetry.space_group_name_H-M   'P 1'
#
loop_
_entity.id
_entity.type
_entity.pdbx_description
1 polymer ?
#
loop_
_entity_poly.entity_id
_entity_poly.type
_entity_poly.pdbx_seq_one_letter_code
_entity_poly.pdbx_strand_id
1 'polypeptide(L)'
;MRLPLRPHAPTGAVVVLAALVVLVATLLAGAGTVARAADEPRSAGASARSAAVTAVDAPARRAPAVRRVAAGGEHSCEIRGDRTLWCWGRNTYGQLGLDRTGPGTAIPEQVGGSTAWATVSAGGASTCATRTDASLWCWGVNHRGQLGDGTRDVRLEPTRVAGRQWKQVSTGWFHTCATRADSTLWCWGDDSAGQLGVPGDQDRTTPTRVPGADWKRVSVNGWSTCAVKGDGSLWCWGRNLFGQLGVGDNRDRAEPTRVGTGATWSGVSVSWTHACARTGAGAVSCWGRGDQGQLGTGALAGSTSPVAVAGGHVAKRVAVGEGTSCLIDDAQRRWCWGSDVYGQLGDGSAPGGSSPVPVVGPGTWTDLSLGWLHGCARTSEGQRACVGNDERGQTAVPGTAARQAPSTSPPTVTRREGPLSFRIATFNTVGNGHTRPYAHDDQLAPARMRAEWTARALRTLDADVVGVQEQTAEQLAAILAAGEGEYASFQTPASGDLGVESALLWRRDVWKPVERTVIRTQFISRELDRPVVLLEHRATGRRIWVMAVHNAPWEYQAKRDKAVRAQLARINELEATGVPVFYVGDMNEKETIVCKVMAGTTLRSATGGRYADGRCTPPRGTMRVDWLFGPGDATWDGYAPSRIPLVRLATDHWVPVSRVTLP
;
A
#
# COMPACT_ATOMS: atom_id res chain seq x y z
N MET A 1 -23.22 40.13 -38.37
CA MET A 1 -24.11 39.84 -39.52
C MET A 1 -24.61 38.41 -39.34
N ARG A 2 -25.89 38.30 -39.00
CA ARG A 2 -26.90 37.27 -39.15
C ARG A 2 -26.48 35.79 -39.17
N LEU A 3 -26.90 35.05 -38.16
CA LEU A 3 -27.44 33.68 -38.17
C LEU A 3 -28.54 33.48 -39.25
N PRO A 4 -28.92 32.27 -39.66
CA PRO A 4 -29.90 31.45 -38.93
C PRO A 4 -29.69 29.90 -39.03
N LEU A 5 -30.08 29.19 -37.96
CA LEU A 5 -31.31 28.39 -37.67
C LEU A 5 -31.51 27.07 -38.47
N ARG A 6 -31.43 25.96 -37.73
CA ARG A 6 -32.32 24.75 -37.58
C ARG A 6 -33.34 24.39 -38.68
N PRO A 7 -34.04 23.21 -38.70
CA PRO A 7 -34.00 21.97 -37.88
C PRO A 7 -34.22 20.65 -38.70
N HIS A 8 -34.24 19.45 -38.09
CA HIS A 8 -35.33 18.46 -38.07
C HIS A 8 -34.87 17.09 -37.54
N ALA A 9 -35.56 16.63 -36.50
CA ALA A 9 -35.77 15.20 -36.24
C ALA A 9 -37.03 14.74 -37.03
N PRO A 10 -37.24 13.45 -37.21
CA PRO A 10 -38.16 12.73 -36.34
C PRO A 10 -37.86 11.23 -36.07
N THR A 11 -38.16 10.78 -34.85
CA THR A 11 -39.18 9.77 -34.46
C THR A 11 -39.22 8.39 -35.14
N GLY A 12 -39.26 7.38 -34.30
CA GLY A 12 -39.75 6.01 -34.57
C GLY A 12 -39.18 5.01 -33.57
N ALA A 13 -39.80 4.83 -32.44
CA ALA A 13 -40.81 3.84 -32.05
C ALA A 13 -40.20 2.45 -31.75
N VAL A 14 -40.08 2.16 -30.46
CA VAL A 14 -40.75 1.11 -29.65
C VAL A 14 -41.01 -0.23 -30.35
N VAL A 15 -40.37 -1.30 -29.86
CA VAL A 15 -41.04 -2.58 -29.59
C VAL A 15 -40.44 -3.23 -28.35
N VAL A 16 -41.29 -3.37 -27.37
CA VAL A 16 -41.18 -4.23 -26.19
C VAL A 16 -41.54 -5.65 -26.61
N LEU A 17 -40.79 -6.64 -26.18
CA LEU A 17 -41.36 -7.97 -25.94
C LEU A 17 -40.70 -8.62 -24.76
N ALA A 18 -41.54 -8.78 -23.75
CA ALA A 18 -41.35 -9.65 -22.60
C ALA A 18 -41.90 -11.04 -22.92
N ALA A 19 -41.28 -12.07 -22.40
CA ALA A 19 -41.87 -13.36 -22.03
C ALA A 19 -40.91 -14.02 -21.06
N LEU A 20 -41.20 -14.07 -19.80
CA LEU A 20 -42.11 -14.93 -19.05
C LEU A 20 -41.87 -16.42 -19.36
N VAL A 21 -41.29 -17.17 -18.48
CA VAL A 21 -41.82 -17.80 -17.24
C VAL A 21 -42.09 -19.29 -17.38
N VAL A 22 -41.91 -19.98 -16.27
CA VAL A 22 -42.60 -21.21 -15.75
C VAL A 22 -41.80 -22.50 -15.94
N LEU A 23 -41.15 -22.96 -14.86
CA LEU A 23 -41.70 -23.82 -13.81
C LEU A 23 -42.22 -25.18 -14.34
N VAL A 24 -41.66 -26.26 -13.86
CA VAL A 24 -42.44 -27.30 -13.16
C VAL A 24 -41.50 -28.29 -12.49
N ALA A 25 -41.70 -28.47 -11.20
CA ALA A 25 -41.26 -29.58 -10.37
C ALA A 25 -42.22 -30.78 -10.60
N THR A 26 -41.71 -31.99 -10.36
CA THR A 26 -42.44 -33.14 -9.74
C THR A 26 -41.50 -34.34 -9.74
N LEU A 27 -41.14 -34.84 -8.59
CA LEU A 27 -41.79 -35.94 -7.80
C LEU A 27 -41.56 -37.32 -8.42
N LEU A 28 -40.94 -38.26 -7.72
CA LEU A 28 -41.41 -39.26 -6.78
C LEU A 28 -40.27 -40.25 -6.52
N ALA A 29 -39.78 -40.46 -5.32
CA ALA A 29 -40.23 -41.42 -4.32
C ALA A 29 -39.94 -42.89 -4.69
N GLY A 30 -39.14 -43.51 -3.90
CA GLY A 30 -38.93 -44.94 -3.84
C GLY A 30 -38.29 -45.32 -2.49
N ALA A 31 -39.14 -45.69 -1.57
CA ALA A 31 -38.80 -46.16 -0.24
C ALA A 31 -38.35 -47.61 -0.28
N GLY A 32 -37.43 -47.97 0.58
CA GLY A 32 -37.10 -49.38 0.87
C GLY A 32 -36.49 -49.48 2.26
N THR A 33 -37.30 -49.96 3.16
CA THR A 33 -37.13 -50.12 4.60
C THR A 33 -36.45 -51.46 4.99
N VAL A 34 -35.87 -51.42 6.22
CA VAL A 34 -35.72 -52.51 7.24
C VAL A 34 -34.48 -53.38 7.08
N ALA A 35 -33.63 -53.62 8.11
CA ALA A 35 -33.90 -54.07 9.45
C ALA A 35 -32.72 -53.89 10.42
N ARG A 36 -33.07 -53.75 11.67
CA ARG A 36 -32.22 -53.86 12.87
C ARG A 36 -31.68 -55.27 13.10
N ALA A 37 -30.48 -55.42 13.66
CA ALA A 37 -30.25 -56.32 14.77
C ALA A 37 -29.04 -55.88 15.58
N ALA A 38 -29.23 -55.78 16.84
CA ALA A 38 -28.24 -55.64 17.90
C ALA A 38 -27.66 -56.98 18.23
N ASP A 39 -26.38 -57.02 18.64
CA ASP A 39 -25.92 -57.81 19.81
C ASP A 39 -24.42 -57.54 20.09
N GLU A 40 -24.10 -57.04 21.24
CA GLU A 40 -22.87 -57.30 21.98
C GLU A 40 -23.14 -58.50 22.92
N PRO A 41 -22.18 -59.14 23.62
CA PRO A 41 -20.76 -58.90 23.83
C PRO A 41 -19.87 -60.19 23.85
N ARG A 42 -18.56 -60.08 23.91
CA ARG A 42 -17.73 -60.76 24.93
C ARG A 42 -16.22 -60.72 24.66
N SER A 43 -15.51 -60.39 25.69
CA SER A 43 -14.09 -60.41 25.92
C SER A 43 -13.35 -61.70 25.51
N ALA A 44 -12.16 -61.55 24.88
CA ALA A 44 -11.05 -62.46 25.07
C ALA A 44 -9.75 -61.74 24.78
N GLY A 45 -8.89 -61.69 25.76
CA GLY A 45 -7.55 -61.12 25.65
C GLY A 45 -6.64 -61.94 24.73
N ALA A 46 -5.91 -61.22 23.92
CA ALA A 46 -4.72 -61.74 23.25
C ALA A 46 -3.65 -60.69 23.24
N SER A 47 -2.60 -60.96 23.98
CA SER A 47 -1.32 -60.30 24.00
C SER A 47 -0.77 -60.19 22.56
N ALA A 48 -0.79 -58.98 22.00
CA ALA A 48 -0.09 -58.68 20.77
C ALA A 48 1.24 -57.97 21.10
N ARG A 49 2.33 -58.67 20.84
CA ARG A 49 3.70 -58.15 20.88
C ARG A 49 3.78 -56.94 19.94
N SER A 50 4.15 -55.80 20.50
CA SER A 50 4.53 -54.61 19.78
C SER A 50 5.77 -54.89 18.94
N ALA A 51 5.58 -55.04 17.65
CA ALA A 51 6.68 -54.94 16.68
C ALA A 51 6.93 -53.43 16.47
N ALA A 52 7.97 -52.90 17.07
CA ALA A 52 8.49 -51.59 16.76
C ALA A 52 8.94 -51.60 15.30
N VAL A 53 8.10 -51.05 14.41
CA VAL A 53 8.54 -50.66 13.08
C VAL A 53 9.37 -49.41 13.29
N THR A 54 10.71 -49.56 13.26
CA THR A 54 11.62 -48.46 13.10
C THR A 54 11.33 -47.83 11.74
N ALA A 55 10.57 -46.73 11.74
CA ALA A 55 10.51 -45.82 10.61
C ALA A 55 11.94 -45.29 10.42
N VAL A 56 12.62 -45.78 9.41
CA VAL A 56 13.85 -45.17 8.91
C VAL A 56 13.39 -43.82 8.32
N ASP A 57 13.59 -42.73 9.06
CA ASP A 57 13.44 -41.38 8.55
C ASP A 57 14.34 -41.26 7.32
N ALA A 58 13.73 -41.30 6.13
CA ALA A 58 14.41 -40.87 4.93
C ALA A 58 14.90 -39.44 5.17
N PRO A 59 16.19 -39.13 4.95
CA PRO A 59 16.71 -37.80 5.18
C PRO A 59 15.84 -36.81 4.39
N ALA A 60 15.23 -35.85 5.08
CA ALA A 60 14.44 -34.78 4.45
C ALA A 60 15.31 -34.19 3.34
N ARG A 61 14.87 -34.34 2.07
CA ARG A 61 15.61 -33.81 0.92
C ARG A 61 15.78 -32.31 1.14
N ARG A 62 17.04 -31.90 1.34
CA ARG A 62 17.37 -30.46 1.47
C ARG A 62 16.81 -29.75 0.24
N ALA A 63 16.00 -28.68 0.47
CA ALA A 63 15.43 -27.92 -0.63
C ALA A 63 16.52 -27.41 -1.58
N PRO A 64 16.30 -27.45 -2.91
CA PRO A 64 17.30 -27.00 -3.88
C PRO A 64 17.72 -25.54 -3.56
N ALA A 65 19.02 -25.26 -3.73
CA ALA A 65 19.59 -23.95 -3.48
C ALA A 65 18.89 -22.86 -4.34
N VAL A 66 18.60 -21.69 -3.78
CA VAL A 66 17.97 -20.56 -4.50
C VAL A 66 18.91 -19.98 -5.53
N ARG A 67 18.44 -19.69 -6.75
CA ARG A 67 19.20 -19.07 -7.85
C ARG A 67 18.91 -17.58 -7.99
N ARG A 68 17.64 -17.18 -7.81
CA ARG A 68 17.15 -15.81 -7.96
C ARG A 68 16.10 -15.52 -6.89
N VAL A 69 16.06 -14.28 -6.44
CA VAL A 69 15.00 -13.75 -5.58
C VAL A 69 14.39 -12.51 -6.22
N ALA A 70 13.09 -12.32 -6.01
CA ALA A 70 12.36 -11.12 -6.41
C ALA A 70 11.39 -10.75 -5.29
N ALA A 71 11.47 -9.50 -4.82
CA ALA A 71 10.56 -8.91 -3.84
C ALA A 71 9.67 -7.89 -4.56
N GLY A 72 8.36 -8.05 -4.45
CA GLY A 72 7.34 -7.17 -5.03
C GLY A 72 6.71 -6.23 -4.02
N GLY A 73 5.47 -5.82 -4.25
CA GLY A 73 4.74 -4.98 -3.30
C GLY A 73 4.53 -5.70 -1.96
N GLU A 74 3.86 -6.82 -1.98
CA GLU A 74 3.52 -7.61 -0.78
C GLU A 74 3.65 -9.12 -1.02
N HIS A 75 4.43 -9.49 -2.01
CA HIS A 75 4.73 -10.90 -2.31
C HIS A 75 6.19 -11.03 -2.72
N SER A 76 6.69 -12.23 -2.62
CA SER A 76 8.04 -12.59 -2.99
C SER A 76 8.05 -13.84 -3.84
N CYS A 77 9.03 -13.96 -4.70
CA CYS A 77 9.25 -15.15 -5.53
C CYS A 77 10.72 -15.55 -5.55
N GLU A 78 10.98 -16.84 -5.76
CA GLU A 78 12.32 -17.38 -5.95
C GLU A 78 12.37 -18.43 -7.07
N ILE A 79 13.47 -18.48 -7.78
CA ILE A 79 13.80 -19.57 -8.67
C ILE A 79 14.85 -20.43 -7.98
N ARG A 80 14.58 -21.73 -7.83
CA ARG A 80 15.48 -22.71 -7.21
C ARG A 80 16.49 -23.29 -8.20
N GLY A 81 17.45 -24.04 -7.70
CA GLY A 81 18.52 -24.67 -8.47
C GLY A 81 18.03 -25.61 -9.58
N ASP A 82 16.91 -26.26 -9.36
CA ASP A 82 16.18 -27.09 -10.31
C ASP A 82 15.33 -26.32 -11.33
N ARG A 83 15.40 -24.97 -11.29
CA ARG A 83 14.64 -24.04 -12.14
C ARG A 83 13.12 -24.07 -11.93
N THR A 84 12.65 -24.56 -10.78
CA THR A 84 11.27 -24.37 -10.34
C THR A 84 11.09 -22.94 -9.82
N LEU A 85 9.88 -22.37 -9.99
CA LEU A 85 9.50 -21.06 -9.48
C LEU A 85 8.57 -21.24 -8.28
N TRP A 86 8.83 -20.51 -7.23
CA TRP A 86 8.06 -20.53 -5.98
C TRP A 86 7.71 -19.10 -5.58
N CYS A 87 6.46 -18.85 -5.19
CA CYS A 87 6.01 -17.54 -4.74
C CYS A 87 5.25 -17.64 -3.41
N TRP A 88 5.25 -16.56 -2.63
CA TRP A 88 4.57 -16.45 -1.33
C TRP A 88 4.26 -14.99 -1.01
N GLY A 89 3.51 -14.74 0.06
CA GLY A 89 2.98 -13.43 0.41
C GLY A 89 1.54 -13.27 -0.04
N ARG A 90 1.11 -12.06 -0.30
CA ARG A 90 -0.27 -11.71 -0.72
C ARG A 90 -0.66 -12.36 -2.04
N ASN A 91 -1.93 -12.80 -2.13
CA ASN A 91 -2.49 -13.41 -3.35
C ASN A 91 -3.89 -12.89 -3.73
N THR A 92 -4.26 -11.70 -3.28
CA THR A 92 -5.60 -11.14 -3.52
C THR A 92 -5.95 -11.00 -5.01
N TYR A 93 -4.94 -10.85 -5.85
CA TYR A 93 -5.07 -10.66 -7.29
C TYR A 93 -4.45 -11.80 -8.12
N GLY A 94 -4.15 -12.94 -7.50
CA GLY A 94 -3.49 -14.04 -8.19
C GLY A 94 -2.00 -13.83 -8.48
N GLN A 95 -1.34 -12.85 -7.83
CA GLN A 95 0.07 -12.51 -8.07
C GLN A 95 1.05 -13.63 -7.74
N LEU A 96 0.64 -14.65 -7.00
CA LEU A 96 1.42 -15.85 -6.75
C LEU A 96 1.40 -16.85 -7.92
N GLY A 97 0.43 -16.76 -8.84
CA GLY A 97 0.33 -17.63 -10.01
C GLY A 97 -0.12 -19.06 -9.70
N LEU A 98 -0.99 -19.23 -8.70
CA LEU A 98 -1.39 -20.53 -8.13
C LEU A 98 -2.80 -20.95 -8.57
N ASP A 99 -3.33 -20.37 -9.65
CA ASP A 99 -4.69 -20.58 -10.18
C ASP A 99 -5.80 -20.34 -9.14
N ARG A 100 -5.54 -19.42 -8.20
CA ARG A 100 -6.49 -19.00 -7.17
C ARG A 100 -6.18 -17.60 -6.67
N THR A 101 -7.19 -16.96 -6.08
CA THR A 101 -7.05 -15.75 -5.25
C THR A 101 -7.22 -16.11 -3.77
N GLY A 102 -6.86 -15.19 -2.87
CA GLY A 102 -7.03 -15.35 -1.43
C GLY A 102 -6.12 -14.43 -0.64
N PRO A 103 -6.06 -14.59 0.69
CA PRO A 103 -5.22 -13.76 1.56
C PRO A 103 -3.72 -13.92 1.28
N GLY A 104 -3.33 -15.04 0.67
CA GLY A 104 -1.93 -15.37 0.41
C GLY A 104 -1.40 -16.49 1.31
N THR A 105 -0.10 -16.67 1.32
CA THR A 105 0.61 -17.72 2.09
C THR A 105 1.97 -17.22 2.56
N ALA A 106 2.33 -17.53 3.80
CA ALA A 106 3.70 -17.31 4.31
C ALA A 106 4.66 -18.45 3.92
N ILE A 107 4.12 -19.54 3.37
CA ILE A 107 4.92 -20.70 2.94
C ILE A 107 5.12 -20.60 1.43
N PRO A 108 6.35 -20.66 0.92
CA PRO A 108 6.59 -20.72 -0.52
C PRO A 108 5.82 -21.85 -1.19
N GLU A 109 5.00 -21.52 -2.21
CA GLU A 109 4.26 -22.47 -3.03
C GLU A 109 4.79 -22.48 -4.46
N GLN A 110 4.84 -23.66 -5.08
CA GLN A 110 5.36 -23.80 -6.43
C GLN A 110 4.36 -23.29 -7.48
N VAL A 111 4.86 -22.48 -8.41
CA VAL A 111 4.09 -21.95 -9.53
C VAL A 111 4.09 -22.96 -10.68
N GLY A 112 2.97 -23.67 -10.84
CA GLY A 112 2.84 -24.72 -11.86
C GLY A 112 3.92 -25.80 -11.80
N GLY A 113 4.00 -26.66 -12.81
CA GLY A 113 4.94 -27.78 -12.87
C GLY A 113 6.22 -27.52 -13.68
N SER A 114 6.48 -26.30 -14.16
CA SER A 114 7.61 -26.02 -15.05
C SER A 114 8.95 -26.00 -14.31
N THR A 115 9.96 -26.63 -14.89
CA THR A 115 11.37 -26.63 -14.44
C THR A 115 12.27 -25.84 -15.39
N ALA A 116 11.73 -24.86 -16.10
CA ALA A 116 12.43 -24.09 -17.12
C ALA A 116 12.52 -22.58 -16.82
N TRP A 117 12.26 -22.14 -15.60
CA TRP A 117 12.30 -20.73 -15.24
C TRP A 117 13.74 -20.20 -15.18
N ALA A 118 13.98 -19.03 -15.79
CA ALA A 118 15.30 -18.39 -15.91
C ALA A 118 15.43 -17.10 -15.11
N THR A 119 14.43 -16.20 -15.21
CA THR A 119 14.38 -14.96 -14.44
C THR A 119 12.98 -14.73 -13.87
N VAL A 120 12.88 -13.97 -12.80
CA VAL A 120 11.61 -13.55 -12.20
C VAL A 120 11.72 -12.09 -11.78
N SER A 121 10.62 -11.35 -11.95
CA SER A 121 10.44 -9.97 -11.49
C SER A 121 9.07 -9.87 -10.85
N ALA A 122 9.03 -9.43 -9.61
CA ALA A 122 7.81 -9.19 -8.85
C ALA A 122 7.54 -7.67 -8.83
N GLY A 123 6.38 -7.27 -9.30
CA GLY A 123 5.90 -5.89 -9.30
C GLY A 123 5.01 -5.59 -8.08
N GLY A 124 4.15 -4.58 -8.16
CA GLY A 124 3.23 -4.24 -7.07
C GLY A 124 2.31 -5.40 -6.70
N ALA A 125 1.50 -5.85 -7.64
CA ALA A 125 0.59 -6.98 -7.50
C ALA A 125 0.55 -7.83 -8.78
N SER A 126 1.62 -7.85 -9.54
CA SER A 126 1.82 -8.68 -10.72
C SER A 126 3.21 -9.29 -10.71
N THR A 127 3.38 -10.40 -11.40
CA THR A 127 4.66 -11.11 -11.52
C THR A 127 4.91 -11.45 -12.97
N CYS A 128 6.15 -11.27 -13.42
CA CYS A 128 6.59 -11.70 -14.73
C CYS A 128 7.85 -12.57 -14.62
N ALA A 129 7.97 -13.56 -15.48
CA ALA A 129 9.13 -14.45 -15.49
C ALA A 129 9.46 -14.90 -16.92
N THR A 130 10.76 -15.07 -17.21
CA THR A 130 11.20 -15.68 -18.46
C THR A 130 11.54 -17.15 -18.25
N ARG A 131 11.38 -17.95 -19.31
CA ARG A 131 11.86 -19.32 -19.36
C ARG A 131 13.19 -19.43 -20.11
N THR A 132 13.82 -20.59 -20.04
CA THR A 132 15.10 -20.87 -20.73
C THR A 132 15.00 -20.87 -22.25
N ASP A 133 13.79 -21.02 -22.79
CA ASP A 133 13.47 -20.87 -24.21
C ASP A 133 13.28 -19.39 -24.63
N ALA A 134 13.58 -18.45 -23.70
CA ALA A 134 13.40 -17.02 -23.89
C ALA A 134 11.94 -16.59 -24.14
N SER A 135 10.96 -17.38 -23.72
CA SER A 135 9.56 -16.96 -23.63
C SER A 135 9.31 -16.15 -22.35
N LEU A 136 8.36 -15.21 -22.39
CA LEU A 136 7.95 -14.35 -21.27
C LEU A 136 6.53 -14.69 -20.86
N TRP A 137 6.30 -14.74 -19.56
CA TRP A 137 5.03 -15.09 -18.93
C TRP A 137 4.74 -14.09 -17.79
N CYS A 138 3.52 -13.57 -17.73
CA CYS A 138 3.10 -12.61 -16.68
C CYS A 138 1.74 -13.03 -16.09
N TRP A 139 1.48 -12.64 -14.82
CA TRP A 139 0.23 -12.93 -14.10
C TRP A 139 0.01 -11.96 -12.95
N GLY A 140 -1.18 -11.97 -12.33
CA GLY A 140 -1.62 -11.03 -11.31
C GLY A 140 -2.50 -9.92 -11.89
N VAL A 141 -2.42 -8.73 -11.30
CA VAL A 141 -3.19 -7.54 -11.71
C VAL A 141 -2.90 -7.12 -13.14
N ASN A 142 -3.96 -6.74 -13.88
CA ASN A 142 -3.86 -6.33 -15.29
C ASN A 142 -4.75 -5.13 -15.68
N HIS A 143 -5.26 -4.36 -14.74
CA HIS A 143 -6.22 -3.28 -15.02
C HIS A 143 -5.69 -2.18 -15.95
N ARG A 144 -4.38 -2.06 -16.09
CA ARG A 144 -3.68 -1.16 -17.01
C ARG A 144 -3.07 -1.86 -18.21
N GLY A 145 -3.28 -3.17 -18.35
CA GLY A 145 -2.64 -3.96 -19.40
C GLY A 145 -1.18 -4.33 -19.08
N GLN A 146 -0.74 -4.21 -17.81
CA GLN A 146 0.65 -4.44 -17.39
C GLN A 146 1.14 -5.88 -17.55
N LEU A 147 0.26 -6.85 -17.82
CA LEU A 147 0.64 -8.22 -18.16
C LEU A 147 1.06 -8.37 -19.63
N GLY A 148 0.60 -7.50 -20.54
CA GLY A 148 1.01 -7.50 -21.94
C GLY A 148 0.41 -8.64 -22.77
N ASP A 149 -0.68 -9.25 -22.33
CA ASP A 149 -1.37 -10.38 -22.97
C ASP A 149 -2.44 -9.94 -23.98
N GLY A 150 -2.59 -8.63 -24.22
CA GLY A 150 -3.59 -8.04 -25.08
C GLY A 150 -4.90 -7.69 -24.38
N THR A 151 -5.05 -7.97 -23.10
CA THR A 151 -6.25 -7.75 -22.29
C THR A 151 -6.01 -6.82 -21.11
N ARG A 152 -7.06 -6.56 -20.32
CA ARG A 152 -7.00 -5.92 -19.01
C ARG A 152 -7.46 -6.85 -17.88
N ASP A 153 -7.61 -8.14 -18.17
CA ASP A 153 -8.10 -9.14 -17.23
C ASP A 153 -6.99 -9.61 -16.30
N VAL A 154 -7.34 -9.82 -15.04
CA VAL A 154 -6.47 -10.46 -14.06
C VAL A 154 -6.16 -11.90 -14.50
N ARG A 155 -4.92 -12.34 -14.34
CA ARG A 155 -4.51 -13.71 -14.60
C ARG A 155 -4.06 -14.37 -13.31
N LEU A 156 -4.66 -15.52 -13.00
CA LEU A 156 -4.36 -16.26 -11.77
C LEU A 156 -3.19 -17.21 -11.91
N GLU A 157 -2.79 -17.50 -13.15
CA GLU A 157 -1.67 -18.37 -13.52
C GLU A 157 -0.78 -17.72 -14.59
N PRO A 158 0.46 -18.19 -14.76
CA PRO A 158 1.37 -17.66 -15.76
C PRO A 158 0.74 -17.68 -17.17
N THR A 159 0.55 -16.49 -17.74
CA THR A 159 0.00 -16.27 -19.09
C THR A 159 1.10 -15.77 -20.02
N ARG A 160 1.18 -16.34 -21.22
CA ARG A 160 2.26 -16.04 -22.16
C ARG A 160 2.09 -14.66 -22.78
N VAL A 161 3.16 -13.87 -22.74
CA VAL A 161 3.27 -12.57 -23.44
C VAL A 161 3.74 -12.81 -24.87
N ALA A 162 3.15 -12.10 -25.82
CA ALA A 162 3.52 -12.22 -27.24
C ALA A 162 4.98 -11.78 -27.46
N GLY A 163 5.62 -12.40 -28.48
CA GLY A 163 7.00 -12.13 -28.83
C GLY A 163 7.95 -13.27 -28.49
N ARG A 164 9.22 -13.05 -28.80
CA ARG A 164 10.29 -14.06 -28.67
C ARG A 164 11.59 -13.41 -28.21
N GLN A 165 12.55 -14.24 -27.74
CA GLN A 165 13.90 -13.84 -27.40
C GLN A 165 13.96 -12.80 -26.25
N TRP A 166 13.06 -12.90 -25.29
CA TRP A 166 13.06 -12.07 -24.10
C TRP A 166 14.26 -12.40 -23.21
N LYS A 167 15.04 -11.37 -22.85
CA LYS A 167 16.29 -11.51 -22.09
C LYS A 167 16.15 -11.09 -20.64
N GLN A 168 15.51 -9.96 -20.39
CA GLN A 168 15.27 -9.41 -19.07
C GLN A 168 13.88 -8.81 -19.04
N VAL A 169 13.19 -8.98 -17.91
CA VAL A 169 11.92 -8.31 -17.61
C VAL A 169 12.05 -7.55 -16.30
N SER A 170 11.47 -6.39 -16.22
CA SER A 170 11.27 -5.59 -15.02
C SER A 170 9.80 -5.20 -14.93
N THR A 171 9.15 -5.56 -13.84
CA THR A 171 7.73 -5.36 -13.61
C THR A 171 7.55 -4.37 -12.47
N GLY A 172 6.85 -3.27 -12.74
CA GLY A 172 6.50 -2.25 -11.76
C GLY A 172 5.09 -2.46 -11.19
N TRP A 173 4.49 -1.38 -10.72
CA TRP A 173 3.10 -1.40 -10.23
C TRP A 173 2.10 -1.37 -11.37
N PHE A 174 2.34 -0.55 -12.38
CA PHE A 174 1.37 -0.25 -13.44
C PHE A 174 1.85 -0.58 -14.83
N HIS A 175 3.16 -0.74 -15.01
CA HIS A 175 3.76 -1.02 -16.30
C HIS A 175 4.90 -2.03 -16.17
N THR A 176 5.23 -2.61 -17.29
CA THR A 176 6.28 -3.63 -17.42
C THR A 176 7.16 -3.29 -18.62
N CYS A 177 8.45 -3.44 -18.49
CA CYS A 177 9.38 -3.33 -19.59
C CYS A 177 10.27 -4.57 -19.69
N ALA A 178 10.65 -4.92 -20.92
CA ALA A 178 11.53 -6.05 -21.17
C ALA A 178 12.49 -5.79 -22.33
N THR A 179 13.71 -6.29 -22.23
CA THR A 179 14.68 -6.28 -23.32
C THR A 179 14.67 -7.61 -24.07
N ARG A 180 14.96 -7.55 -25.38
CA ARG A 180 15.17 -8.73 -26.20
C ARG A 180 16.66 -9.02 -26.46
N ALA A 181 16.98 -10.16 -27.02
CA ALA A 181 18.34 -10.56 -27.38
C ALA A 181 18.99 -9.61 -28.41
N ASP A 182 18.18 -8.98 -29.28
CA ASP A 182 18.58 -7.99 -30.27
C ASP A 182 18.82 -6.59 -29.67
N SER A 183 18.83 -6.48 -28.34
CA SER A 183 19.00 -5.22 -27.60
C SER A 183 17.92 -4.17 -27.86
N THR A 184 16.72 -4.58 -28.29
CA THR A 184 15.53 -3.72 -28.32
C THR A 184 14.84 -3.72 -26.95
N LEU A 185 14.22 -2.59 -26.58
CA LEU A 185 13.41 -2.41 -25.37
C LEU A 185 11.95 -2.27 -25.73
N TRP A 186 11.10 -2.92 -24.96
CA TRP A 186 9.65 -2.95 -25.13
C TRP A 186 8.97 -2.69 -23.78
N CYS A 187 7.98 -1.80 -23.76
CA CYS A 187 7.23 -1.46 -22.56
C CYS A 187 5.73 -1.56 -22.81
N TRP A 188 4.94 -1.81 -21.77
CA TRP A 188 3.48 -1.93 -21.83
C TRP A 188 2.87 -1.73 -20.43
N GLY A 189 1.57 -1.47 -20.38
CA GLY A 189 0.83 -1.10 -19.19
C GLY A 189 0.39 0.35 -19.25
N ASP A 190 0.35 1.00 -18.10
CA ASP A 190 -0.02 2.41 -17.92
C ASP A 190 1.01 3.36 -18.54
N ASP A 191 0.51 4.41 -19.23
CA ASP A 191 1.33 5.47 -19.83
C ASP A 191 0.90 6.89 -19.41
N SER A 192 0.13 6.99 -18.33
CA SER A 192 -0.43 8.26 -17.85
C SER A 192 0.60 9.35 -17.49
N ALA A 193 1.86 8.97 -17.28
CA ALA A 193 2.99 9.87 -17.01
C ALA A 193 4.11 9.73 -18.07
N GLY A 194 3.84 9.09 -19.21
CA GLY A 194 4.82 8.82 -20.25
C GLY A 194 5.87 7.75 -19.87
N GLN A 195 5.55 6.90 -18.88
CA GLN A 195 6.48 5.90 -18.36
C GLN A 195 6.80 4.75 -19.31
N LEU A 196 6.04 4.58 -20.39
CA LEU A 196 6.36 3.64 -21.45
C LEU A 196 7.46 4.14 -22.38
N GLY A 197 7.65 5.46 -22.47
CA GLY A 197 8.66 6.09 -23.35
C GLY A 197 8.38 5.87 -24.82
N VAL A 198 7.11 5.74 -25.20
CA VAL A 198 6.63 5.54 -26.57
C VAL A 198 5.74 6.71 -26.99
N PRO A 199 5.60 7.00 -28.29
CA PRO A 199 4.72 8.08 -28.73
C PRO A 199 3.26 7.88 -28.29
N GLY A 200 2.63 8.96 -27.82
CA GLY A 200 1.26 9.00 -27.28
C GLY A 200 1.24 8.80 -25.75
N ASP A 201 0.04 8.92 -25.18
CA ASP A 201 -0.23 8.90 -23.74
C ASP A 201 -1.20 7.77 -23.33
N GLN A 202 -1.41 6.81 -24.21
CA GLN A 202 -2.39 5.75 -24.03
C GLN A 202 -1.74 4.50 -23.44
N ASP A 203 -2.42 3.86 -22.48
CA ASP A 203 -2.05 2.54 -21.99
C ASP A 203 -1.86 1.53 -23.14
N ARG A 204 -0.90 0.64 -22.99
CA ARG A 204 -0.65 -0.44 -23.96
C ARG A 204 -0.89 -1.79 -23.32
N THR A 205 -1.81 -2.56 -23.87
CA THR A 205 -2.10 -3.93 -23.41
C THR A 205 -1.17 -4.98 -24.02
N THR A 206 -0.30 -4.57 -24.96
CA THR A 206 0.68 -5.42 -25.62
C THR A 206 2.05 -4.76 -25.61
N PRO A 207 3.15 -5.54 -25.67
CA PRO A 207 4.50 -5.00 -25.76
C PRO A 207 4.65 -4.02 -26.91
N THR A 208 5.02 -2.77 -26.61
CA THR A 208 5.26 -1.69 -27.57
C THR A 208 6.74 -1.30 -27.53
N ARG A 209 7.35 -1.15 -28.70
CA ARG A 209 8.78 -0.88 -28.82
C ARG A 209 9.12 0.55 -28.42
N VAL A 210 10.04 0.71 -27.49
CA VAL A 210 10.63 2.00 -27.11
C VAL A 210 11.60 2.43 -28.21
N PRO A 211 11.59 3.71 -28.64
CA PRO A 211 12.53 4.22 -29.62
C PRO A 211 14.01 4.04 -29.19
N GLY A 212 14.87 3.91 -30.18
CA GLY A 212 16.30 3.70 -29.98
C GLY A 212 16.72 2.23 -30.04
N ALA A 213 17.98 1.99 -29.77
CA ALA A 213 18.63 0.69 -29.85
C ALA A 213 19.69 0.53 -28.76
N ASP A 214 20.28 -0.67 -28.69
CA ASP A 214 21.36 -1.05 -27.78
C ASP A 214 21.00 -0.97 -26.30
N TRP A 215 19.73 -1.27 -25.95
CA TRP A 215 19.27 -1.36 -24.59
C TRP A 215 19.75 -2.65 -23.92
N LYS A 216 20.53 -2.54 -22.84
CA LYS A 216 21.09 -3.69 -22.12
C LYS A 216 20.35 -4.03 -20.85
N ARG A 217 19.91 -3.04 -20.11
CA ARG A 217 19.22 -3.21 -18.82
C ARG A 217 18.09 -2.22 -18.70
N VAL A 218 17.02 -2.66 -18.03
CA VAL A 218 15.87 -1.82 -17.69
C VAL A 218 15.46 -2.08 -16.24
N SER A 219 15.04 -1.03 -15.57
CA SER A 219 14.41 -1.07 -14.24
C SER A 219 13.20 -0.17 -14.25
N VAL A 220 12.07 -0.69 -13.78
CA VAL A 220 10.80 0.03 -13.68
C VAL A 220 10.22 -0.09 -12.29
N ASN A 221 9.59 0.98 -11.82
CA ASN A 221 8.74 0.95 -10.63
C ASN A 221 7.84 2.19 -10.61
N GLY A 222 6.70 2.12 -9.90
CA GLY A 222 5.72 3.21 -9.87
C GLY A 222 5.37 3.67 -11.28
N TRP A 223 5.69 4.91 -11.59
CA TRP A 223 5.49 5.55 -12.91
C TRP A 223 6.81 5.98 -13.57
N SER A 224 7.93 5.40 -13.22
CA SER A 224 9.23 5.78 -13.75
C SER A 224 9.96 4.57 -14.33
N THR A 225 10.67 4.81 -15.40
CA THR A 225 11.52 3.83 -16.09
C THR A 225 12.93 4.37 -16.25
N CYS A 226 13.93 3.55 -15.96
CA CYS A 226 15.32 3.83 -16.26
C CYS A 226 15.96 2.67 -17.01
N ALA A 227 16.82 2.97 -17.98
CA ALA A 227 17.48 1.95 -18.78
C ALA A 227 18.93 2.35 -19.13
N VAL A 228 19.81 1.35 -19.18
CA VAL A 228 21.21 1.51 -19.54
C VAL A 228 21.46 0.93 -20.93
N LYS A 229 22.11 1.72 -21.81
CA LYS A 229 22.54 1.30 -23.13
C LYS A 229 23.91 0.59 -23.11
N GLY A 230 24.30 0.02 -24.23
CA GLY A 230 25.56 -0.68 -24.39
C GLY A 230 26.79 0.17 -24.27
N ASP A 231 26.69 1.44 -24.64
CA ASP A 231 27.73 2.45 -24.46
C ASP A 231 27.89 2.91 -23.00
N GLY A 232 27.08 2.39 -22.09
CA GLY A 232 27.03 2.77 -20.67
C GLY A 232 26.25 4.06 -20.39
N SER A 233 25.57 4.63 -21.37
CA SER A 233 24.67 5.78 -21.09
C SER A 233 23.42 5.33 -20.35
N LEU A 234 23.00 6.15 -19.37
CA LEU A 234 21.78 5.94 -18.59
C LEU A 234 20.69 6.91 -19.07
N TRP A 235 19.49 6.40 -19.22
CA TRP A 235 18.32 7.11 -19.69
C TRP A 235 17.16 6.84 -18.76
N CYS A 236 16.43 7.89 -18.32
CA CYS A 236 15.25 7.76 -17.47
C CYS A 236 14.09 8.57 -18.05
N TRP A 237 12.84 8.10 -17.80
CA TRP A 237 11.61 8.75 -18.25
C TRP A 237 10.42 8.34 -17.40
N GLY A 238 9.28 8.97 -17.60
CA GLY A 238 8.08 8.88 -16.78
C GLY A 238 8.02 10.01 -15.77
N ARG A 239 7.47 9.73 -14.61
CA ARG A 239 7.23 10.69 -13.54
C ARG A 239 8.52 11.15 -12.86
N ASN A 240 8.57 12.45 -12.50
CA ASN A 240 9.78 13.08 -11.94
C ASN A 240 9.53 14.02 -10.73
N LEU A 241 8.43 13.89 -10.04
CA LEU A 241 8.04 14.78 -8.95
C LEU A 241 9.12 15.01 -7.88
N PHE A 242 9.92 13.99 -7.60
CA PHE A 242 10.98 14.01 -6.58
C PHE A 242 12.39 14.15 -7.18
N GLY A 243 12.50 14.35 -8.51
CA GLY A 243 13.77 14.29 -9.20
C GLY A 243 14.29 12.87 -9.44
N GLN A 244 13.43 11.85 -9.32
CA GLN A 244 13.80 10.42 -9.44
C GLN A 244 14.29 10.02 -10.83
N LEU A 245 14.12 10.85 -11.86
CA LEU A 245 14.74 10.65 -13.17
C LEU A 245 16.22 11.05 -13.21
N GLY A 246 16.68 11.92 -12.30
CA GLY A 246 18.09 12.34 -12.22
C GLY A 246 18.55 13.27 -13.35
N VAL A 247 17.63 13.97 -14.01
CA VAL A 247 17.89 14.79 -15.20
C VAL A 247 18.08 16.28 -14.88
N GLY A 248 18.20 16.63 -13.60
CA GLY A 248 18.52 17.99 -13.14
C GLY A 248 17.32 18.84 -12.73
N ASP A 249 16.10 18.33 -12.90
CA ASP A 249 14.84 19.02 -12.52
C ASP A 249 13.79 18.04 -12.00
N ASN A 250 12.56 18.54 -11.76
CA ASN A 250 11.41 17.76 -11.29
C ASN A 250 10.30 17.64 -12.34
N ARG A 251 10.62 17.79 -13.65
CA ARG A 251 9.61 17.69 -14.71
C ARG A 251 9.53 16.27 -15.24
N ASP A 252 8.33 15.80 -15.46
CA ASP A 252 8.07 14.50 -16.09
C ASP A 252 8.64 14.45 -17.52
N ARG A 253 8.98 13.26 -17.99
CA ARG A 253 9.52 13.02 -19.32
C ARG A 253 8.76 11.88 -19.99
N ALA A 254 8.05 12.18 -21.06
CA ALA A 254 7.35 11.16 -21.84
C ALA A 254 8.27 10.34 -22.75
N GLU A 255 9.52 10.78 -22.93
CA GLU A 255 10.51 10.11 -23.77
C GLU A 255 11.80 9.85 -23.01
N PRO A 256 12.57 8.81 -23.40
CA PRO A 256 13.86 8.53 -22.80
C PRO A 256 14.77 9.75 -22.78
N THR A 257 15.12 10.24 -21.60
CA THR A 257 15.98 11.41 -21.38
C THR A 257 17.28 10.98 -20.71
N ARG A 258 18.42 11.47 -21.22
CA ARG A 258 19.75 11.07 -20.73
C ARG A 258 20.06 11.65 -19.36
N VAL A 259 20.58 10.78 -18.47
CA VAL A 259 21.00 11.15 -17.12
C VAL A 259 22.47 11.46 -17.11
N GLY A 260 22.86 12.75 -16.99
CA GLY A 260 24.23 13.19 -16.96
C GLY A 260 25.03 12.82 -18.24
N THR A 261 26.27 13.24 -18.34
CA THR A 261 27.12 13.01 -19.55
C THR A 261 28.47 12.36 -19.25
N GLY A 262 28.89 12.25 -17.99
CA GLY A 262 30.26 11.90 -17.61
C GLY A 262 30.52 10.50 -17.09
N ALA A 263 29.48 9.70 -16.82
CA ALA A 263 29.64 8.37 -16.21
C ALA A 263 29.22 7.25 -17.17
N THR A 264 29.94 6.13 -17.12
CA THR A 264 29.58 4.88 -17.79
C THR A 264 28.87 3.97 -16.80
N TRP A 265 27.54 3.90 -16.93
CA TRP A 265 26.68 3.13 -16.04
C TRP A 265 26.61 1.66 -16.46
N SER A 266 26.54 0.76 -15.48
CA SER A 266 26.44 -0.68 -15.72
C SER A 266 25.22 -1.34 -15.07
N GLY A 267 24.49 -0.59 -14.25
CA GLY A 267 23.25 -1.06 -13.63
C GLY A 267 22.48 0.08 -12.99
N VAL A 268 21.15 -0.03 -12.96
CA VAL A 268 20.23 0.93 -12.35
C VAL A 268 19.11 0.18 -11.65
N SER A 269 18.61 0.73 -10.56
CA SER A 269 17.41 0.32 -9.87
C SER A 269 16.60 1.57 -9.53
N VAL A 270 15.30 1.55 -9.85
CA VAL A 270 14.38 2.68 -9.63
C VAL A 270 13.25 2.27 -8.70
N SER A 271 12.86 3.16 -7.80
CA SER A 271 11.66 3.06 -6.96
C SER A 271 10.65 4.16 -7.32
N TRP A 272 9.63 4.34 -6.51
CA TRP A 272 8.63 5.40 -6.69
C TRP A 272 9.20 6.80 -6.58
N THR A 273 10.17 6.98 -5.70
CA THR A 273 10.59 8.30 -5.22
C THR A 273 12.07 8.55 -5.43
N HIS A 274 12.89 7.51 -5.66
CA HIS A 274 14.32 7.65 -5.84
C HIS A 274 14.87 6.53 -6.72
N ALA A 275 16.09 6.72 -7.19
CA ALA A 275 16.81 5.75 -7.98
C ALA A 275 18.27 5.69 -7.55
N CYS A 276 18.90 4.55 -7.75
CA CYS A 276 20.34 4.37 -7.60
C CYS A 276 20.91 3.65 -8.82
N ALA A 277 22.10 4.05 -9.23
CA ALA A 277 22.83 3.37 -10.29
C ALA A 277 24.29 3.17 -9.90
N ARG A 278 24.92 2.17 -10.52
CA ARG A 278 26.33 1.91 -10.37
C ARG A 278 27.08 2.01 -11.69
N THR A 279 28.30 2.51 -11.64
CA THR A 279 29.21 2.55 -12.79
C THR A 279 29.81 1.17 -13.09
N GLY A 280 30.53 1.04 -14.21
CA GLY A 280 31.32 -0.15 -14.53
C GLY A 280 32.40 -0.44 -13.48
N ALA A 281 32.98 0.59 -12.88
CA ALA A 281 33.96 0.48 -11.79
C ALA A 281 33.34 0.19 -10.42
N GLY A 282 32.00 0.17 -10.32
CA GLY A 282 31.28 -0.17 -9.08
C GLY A 282 30.91 1.04 -8.20
N ALA A 283 31.30 2.26 -8.55
CA ALA A 283 30.85 3.44 -7.80
C ALA A 283 29.32 3.60 -7.88
N VAL A 284 28.68 3.92 -6.75
CA VAL A 284 27.22 4.05 -6.63
C VAL A 284 26.84 5.52 -6.47
N SER A 285 25.83 5.94 -7.21
CA SER A 285 25.15 7.22 -7.01
C SER A 285 23.65 7.02 -6.92
N CYS A 286 22.98 7.82 -6.08
CA CYS A 286 21.54 7.83 -5.91
C CYS A 286 20.98 9.23 -6.15
N TRP A 287 19.69 9.35 -6.46
CA TRP A 287 19.01 10.62 -6.69
C TRP A 287 17.50 10.46 -6.49
N GLY A 288 16.78 11.56 -6.43
CA GLY A 288 15.38 11.64 -6.11
C GLY A 288 15.17 12.12 -4.68
N ARG A 289 14.16 11.60 -4.02
CA ARG A 289 13.81 11.92 -2.64
C ARG A 289 14.90 11.45 -1.67
N GLY A 290 15.20 12.28 -0.63
CA GLY A 290 16.27 11.98 0.32
C GLY A 290 15.90 12.15 1.80
N ASP A 291 14.66 12.53 2.12
CA ASP A 291 14.24 12.89 3.48
C ASP A 291 14.17 11.73 4.48
N GLN A 292 14.35 10.50 4.02
CA GLN A 292 14.49 9.30 4.85
C GLN A 292 15.93 8.74 4.83
N GLY A 293 16.87 9.46 4.24
CA GLY A 293 18.25 9.03 4.10
C GLY A 293 18.49 8.03 2.96
N GLN A 294 17.48 7.75 2.10
CA GLN A 294 17.54 6.73 1.06
C GLN A 294 18.56 7.01 -0.05
N LEU A 295 19.12 8.22 -0.12
CA LEU A 295 20.22 8.53 -1.04
C LEU A 295 21.60 8.10 -0.51
N GLY A 296 21.74 7.81 0.79
CA GLY A 296 22.96 7.28 1.38
C GLY A 296 24.12 8.27 1.43
N THR A 297 23.87 9.58 1.37
CA THR A 297 24.89 10.64 1.31
C THR A 297 25.41 11.11 2.66
N GLY A 298 24.82 10.60 3.77
CA GLY A 298 25.00 11.15 5.13
C GLY A 298 24.02 12.28 5.47
N ALA A 299 23.27 12.78 4.51
CA ALA A 299 22.28 13.85 4.67
C ALA A 299 20.85 13.37 4.39
N LEU A 300 19.85 14.12 4.90
CA LEU A 300 18.42 13.90 4.64
C LEU A 300 17.89 14.83 3.53
N ALA A 301 18.71 15.10 2.52
CA ALA A 301 18.38 15.96 1.39
C ALA A 301 18.13 15.15 0.12
N GLY A 302 17.12 15.55 -0.65
CA GLY A 302 16.87 15.01 -2.00
C GLY A 302 17.82 15.61 -3.03
N SER A 303 17.91 14.99 -4.22
CA SER A 303 18.70 15.50 -5.33
C SER A 303 18.02 15.20 -6.67
N THR A 304 17.99 16.18 -7.57
CA THR A 304 17.48 16.00 -8.94
C THR A 304 18.55 15.45 -9.91
N SER A 305 19.77 15.23 -9.43
CA SER A 305 20.91 14.71 -10.19
C SER A 305 21.62 13.61 -9.39
N PRO A 306 22.35 12.69 -10.02
CA PRO A 306 23.10 11.66 -9.34
C PRO A 306 24.10 12.22 -8.32
N VAL A 307 24.00 11.80 -7.05
CA VAL A 307 24.93 12.13 -5.95
C VAL A 307 25.59 10.85 -5.43
N ALA A 308 26.89 10.93 -5.13
CA ALA A 308 27.65 9.78 -4.67
C ALA A 308 27.16 9.28 -3.31
N VAL A 309 27.06 7.96 -3.17
CA VAL A 309 26.79 7.29 -1.89
C VAL A 309 28.04 7.36 -1.00
N ALA A 310 27.85 7.67 0.28
CA ALA A 310 28.94 7.76 1.26
C ALA A 310 29.65 6.39 1.45
N GLY A 311 30.91 6.43 1.91
CA GLY A 311 31.69 5.24 2.25
C GLY A 311 32.50 4.62 1.10
N GLY A 312 32.38 5.12 -0.14
CA GLY A 312 33.25 4.69 -1.27
C GLY A 312 33.13 3.21 -1.65
N HIS A 313 31.95 2.60 -1.45
CA HIS A 313 31.71 1.18 -1.72
C HIS A 313 31.80 0.85 -3.21
N VAL A 314 32.52 -0.25 -3.53
CA VAL A 314 32.58 -0.82 -4.89
C VAL A 314 31.48 -1.87 -5.01
N ALA A 315 30.36 -1.50 -5.65
CA ALA A 315 29.19 -2.35 -5.72
C ALA A 315 29.17 -3.27 -6.93
N LYS A 316 28.87 -4.55 -6.71
CA LYS A 316 28.48 -5.52 -7.75
C LYS A 316 26.97 -5.45 -8.07
N ARG A 317 26.14 -5.10 -7.07
CA ARG A 317 24.71 -4.94 -7.21
C ARG A 317 24.20 -3.74 -6.43
N VAL A 318 23.14 -3.15 -6.92
CA VAL A 318 22.36 -2.13 -6.22
C VAL A 318 20.88 -2.44 -6.42
N ALA A 319 20.09 -2.28 -5.39
CA ALA A 319 18.64 -2.39 -5.41
C ALA A 319 18.03 -1.30 -4.54
N VAL A 320 16.86 -0.81 -4.95
CA VAL A 320 16.09 0.17 -4.20
C VAL A 320 14.66 -0.33 -4.00
N GLY A 321 14.13 -0.09 -2.80
CA GLY A 321 12.72 -0.27 -2.44
C GLY A 321 12.09 1.08 -2.14
N GLU A 322 10.94 1.10 -1.48
CA GLU A 322 10.33 2.36 -1.06
C GLU A 322 11.06 2.91 0.17
N GLY A 323 11.76 4.02 -0.02
CA GLY A 323 12.53 4.68 1.04
C GLY A 323 13.80 3.94 1.48
N THR A 324 14.15 2.82 0.87
CA THR A 324 15.28 1.96 1.28
C THR A 324 16.17 1.65 0.09
N SER A 325 17.46 1.65 0.31
CA SER A 325 18.47 1.28 -0.69
C SER A 325 19.46 0.28 -0.11
N CYS A 326 19.91 -0.66 -0.92
CA CYS A 326 20.95 -1.61 -0.55
C CYS A 326 21.92 -1.87 -1.70
N LEU A 327 23.14 -2.27 -1.36
CA LEU A 327 24.12 -2.77 -2.31
C LEU A 327 24.75 -4.09 -1.80
N ILE A 328 25.33 -4.84 -2.73
CA ILE A 328 26.28 -5.89 -2.44
C ILE A 328 27.62 -5.45 -3.01
N ASP A 329 28.66 -5.36 -2.16
CA ASP A 329 29.99 -4.92 -2.55
C ASP A 329 30.81 -6.03 -3.24
N ASP A 330 32.04 -5.74 -3.62
CA ASP A 330 32.98 -6.67 -4.27
C ASP A 330 33.42 -7.81 -3.34
N ALA A 331 33.42 -7.56 -2.03
CA ALA A 331 33.64 -8.58 -0.99
C ALA A 331 32.37 -9.40 -0.65
N GLN A 332 31.29 -9.22 -1.42
CA GLN A 332 29.99 -9.89 -1.21
C GLN A 332 29.34 -9.57 0.13
N ARG A 333 29.64 -8.41 0.73
CA ARG A 333 28.95 -7.90 1.92
C ARG A 333 27.72 -7.09 1.49
N ARG A 334 26.66 -7.15 2.28
CA ARG A 334 25.44 -6.37 2.07
C ARG A 334 25.49 -5.11 2.91
N TRP A 335 25.17 -3.98 2.32
CA TRP A 335 25.06 -2.66 2.93
C TRP A 335 23.69 -2.08 2.60
N CYS A 336 22.99 -1.55 3.62
CA CYS A 336 21.67 -0.96 3.42
C CYS A 336 21.57 0.40 4.12
N TRP A 337 20.66 1.25 3.64
CA TRP A 337 20.42 2.58 4.20
C TRP A 337 19.02 3.07 3.82
N GLY A 338 18.56 4.16 4.46
CA GLY A 338 17.23 4.72 4.29
C GLY A 338 16.29 4.34 5.41
N SER A 339 15.02 4.23 5.11
CA SER A 339 13.97 3.88 6.08
C SER A 339 14.11 2.45 6.59
N ASP A 340 13.88 2.26 7.90
CA ASP A 340 13.85 0.95 8.56
C ASP A 340 12.63 0.75 9.48
N VAL A 341 11.54 1.46 9.20
CA VAL A 341 10.31 1.43 10.01
C VAL A 341 9.75 0.02 10.21
N TYR A 342 10.03 -0.89 9.28
CA TYR A 342 9.59 -2.28 9.30
C TYR A 342 10.74 -3.29 9.47
N GLY A 343 11.95 -2.85 9.82
CA GLY A 343 13.12 -3.70 9.87
C GLY A 343 13.61 -4.14 8.47
N GLN A 344 13.30 -3.36 7.41
CA GLN A 344 13.61 -3.73 6.02
C GLN A 344 15.10 -3.60 5.68
N LEU A 345 15.91 -2.92 6.47
CA LEU A 345 17.37 -2.93 6.36
C LEU A 345 17.92 -4.30 6.79
N GLY A 346 17.34 -4.90 7.84
CA GLY A 346 17.74 -6.19 8.37
C GLY A 346 19.07 -6.16 9.11
N ASP A 347 19.47 -5.00 9.63
CA ASP A 347 20.70 -4.79 10.42
C ASP A 347 20.44 -4.85 11.93
N GLY A 348 19.15 -5.01 12.33
CA GLY A 348 18.71 -5.04 13.73
C GLY A 348 18.63 -3.67 14.37
N SER A 349 18.81 -2.59 13.62
CA SER A 349 18.69 -1.21 14.10
C SER A 349 17.35 -0.59 13.65
N ALA A 350 16.87 0.41 14.39
CA ALA A 350 15.79 1.29 14.03
C ALA A 350 16.14 2.70 14.54
N PRO A 351 15.78 3.76 13.84
CA PRO A 351 14.79 3.93 12.77
C PRO A 351 15.33 3.96 11.32
N GLY A 352 16.53 3.50 11.05
CA GLY A 352 17.21 3.61 9.76
C GLY A 352 18.25 4.75 9.73
N GLY A 353 18.93 4.93 8.59
CA GLY A 353 20.03 5.88 8.50
C GLY A 353 20.27 6.50 7.13
N SER A 354 20.97 7.64 7.10
CA SER A 354 21.32 8.37 5.87
C SER A 354 22.64 7.92 5.24
N SER A 355 23.33 6.94 5.83
CA SER A 355 24.59 6.37 5.33
C SER A 355 24.49 4.85 5.26
N PRO A 356 25.23 4.19 4.36
CA PRO A 356 25.27 2.73 4.30
C PRO A 356 25.73 2.10 5.62
N VAL A 357 24.95 1.14 6.13
CA VAL A 357 25.30 0.31 7.29
C VAL A 357 25.46 -1.16 6.86
N PRO A 358 26.44 -1.90 7.44
CA PRO A 358 26.63 -3.29 7.08
C PRO A 358 25.51 -4.14 7.65
N VAL A 359 24.99 -5.07 6.86
CA VAL A 359 23.98 -6.04 7.28
C VAL A 359 24.61 -7.40 7.52
N VAL A 360 24.64 -7.80 8.77
CA VAL A 360 25.18 -9.09 9.19
C VAL A 360 24.23 -10.21 8.75
N GLY A 361 24.76 -11.31 8.25
CA GLY A 361 23.95 -12.42 7.75
C GLY A 361 24.75 -13.73 7.70
N PRO A 362 24.10 -14.83 7.33
CA PRO A 362 24.66 -16.18 7.44
C PRO A 362 25.75 -16.51 6.40
N GLY A 363 26.34 -15.52 5.74
CA GLY A 363 27.36 -15.76 4.73
C GLY A 363 27.56 -14.59 3.77
N THR A 364 28.21 -14.84 2.63
CA THR A 364 28.42 -13.87 1.57
C THR A 364 27.19 -13.76 0.67
N TRP A 365 26.86 -12.53 0.23
CA TRP A 365 25.66 -12.23 -0.53
C TRP A 365 25.93 -12.18 -2.04
N THR A 366 25.01 -12.74 -2.83
CA THR A 366 25.17 -12.82 -4.30
C THR A 366 23.99 -12.29 -5.09
N ASP A 367 22.81 -12.18 -4.48
CA ASP A 367 21.62 -11.59 -5.10
C ASP A 367 20.81 -10.80 -4.10
N LEU A 368 20.06 -9.77 -4.58
CA LEU A 368 19.34 -8.82 -3.76
C LEU A 368 18.16 -8.26 -4.57
N SER A 369 17.01 -8.23 -3.95
CA SER A 369 15.81 -7.57 -4.47
C SER A 369 15.09 -6.86 -3.33
N LEU A 370 14.76 -5.58 -3.51
CA LEU A 370 13.95 -4.82 -2.57
C LEU A 370 12.57 -4.61 -3.18
N GLY A 371 11.57 -4.90 -2.38
CA GLY A 371 10.17 -4.64 -2.66
C GLY A 371 9.70 -3.33 -2.05
N TRP A 372 8.42 -3.25 -1.74
CA TRP A 372 7.86 -2.03 -1.18
C TRP A 372 8.32 -1.79 0.26
N LEU A 373 8.08 -2.74 1.17
CA LEU A 373 8.39 -2.62 2.60
C LEU A 373 9.17 -3.84 3.12
N HIS A 374 9.71 -4.65 2.22
CA HIS A 374 10.51 -5.82 2.55
C HIS A 374 11.60 -6.02 1.49
N GLY A 375 12.58 -6.80 1.82
CA GLY A 375 13.63 -7.15 0.89
C GLY A 375 14.05 -8.61 1.04
N CYS A 376 14.48 -9.22 -0.05
CA CYS A 376 15.02 -10.57 -0.08
C CYS A 376 16.43 -10.57 -0.64
N ALA A 377 17.31 -11.33 -0.03
CA ALA A 377 18.68 -11.52 -0.47
C ALA A 377 19.02 -13.03 -0.51
N ARG A 378 20.04 -13.37 -1.30
CA ARG A 378 20.53 -14.73 -1.45
C ARG A 378 22.02 -14.80 -1.14
N THR A 379 22.42 -15.81 -0.37
CA THR A 379 23.83 -16.10 -0.08
C THR A 379 24.50 -16.88 -1.22
N SER A 380 25.83 -16.95 -1.20
CA SER A 380 26.62 -17.81 -2.11
C SER A 380 26.26 -19.29 -2.00
N GLU A 381 25.83 -19.73 -0.81
CA GLU A 381 25.39 -21.10 -0.55
C GLU A 381 23.96 -21.38 -1.03
N GLY A 382 23.28 -20.36 -1.60
CA GLY A 382 21.92 -20.48 -2.07
C GLY A 382 20.86 -20.45 -0.97
N GLN A 383 21.20 -19.93 0.21
CA GLN A 383 20.22 -19.66 1.26
C GLN A 383 19.49 -18.33 0.95
N ARG A 384 18.22 -18.25 1.31
CA ARG A 384 17.41 -17.02 1.23
C ARG A 384 17.31 -16.38 2.61
N ALA A 385 17.41 -15.05 2.65
CA ALA A 385 17.02 -14.24 3.79
C ALA A 385 16.13 -13.09 3.32
N CYS A 386 14.91 -13.02 3.85
CA CYS A 386 14.00 -11.91 3.62
C CYS A 386 13.74 -11.18 4.95
N VAL A 387 13.62 -9.85 4.89
CA VAL A 387 13.48 -8.98 6.06
C VAL A 387 12.50 -7.86 5.74
N GLY A 388 11.93 -7.24 6.76
CA GLY A 388 10.98 -6.14 6.62
C GLY A 388 9.57 -6.54 7.01
N ASN A 389 8.58 -5.82 6.48
CA ASN A 389 7.17 -6.08 6.73
C ASN A 389 6.80 -7.52 6.35
N ASP A 390 6.09 -8.22 7.24
CA ASP A 390 5.65 -9.63 7.06
C ASP A 390 4.14 -9.82 7.30
N GLU A 391 3.35 -8.77 7.29
CA GLU A 391 1.90 -8.85 7.55
C GLU A 391 1.17 -9.81 6.60
N ARG A 392 1.73 -10.08 5.44
CA ARG A 392 1.19 -10.99 4.42
C ARG A 392 2.02 -12.27 4.27
N GLY A 393 2.99 -12.48 5.16
CA GLY A 393 3.91 -13.61 5.08
C GLY A 393 4.96 -13.47 3.96
N GLN A 394 5.20 -12.25 3.46
CA GLN A 394 6.10 -12.02 2.31
C GLN A 394 7.57 -12.23 2.62
N THR A 395 7.98 -12.37 3.89
CA THR A 395 9.34 -12.74 4.27
C THR A 395 9.54 -14.26 4.42
N ALA A 396 8.45 -15.04 4.45
CA ALA A 396 8.46 -16.50 4.62
C ALA A 396 9.25 -16.97 5.85
N VAL A 397 9.13 -16.27 6.97
CA VAL A 397 9.72 -16.70 8.24
C VAL A 397 8.77 -17.71 8.90
N PRO A 398 9.19 -18.97 9.16
CA PRO A 398 8.35 -19.95 9.86
C PRO A 398 8.00 -19.41 11.26
N GLY A 399 6.71 -19.31 11.59
CA GLY A 399 6.23 -18.86 12.90
C GLY A 399 5.70 -17.44 12.95
N THR A 400 5.88 -16.61 11.89
CA THR A 400 5.22 -15.32 11.73
C THR A 400 3.95 -15.41 10.87
N ALA A 401 3.52 -16.64 10.55
CA ALA A 401 2.23 -16.86 9.89
C ALA A 401 1.16 -16.08 10.66
N ALA A 402 0.60 -15.09 10.02
CA ALA A 402 -0.49 -14.24 10.41
C ALA A 402 -0.73 -14.27 11.93
N ARG A 403 -0.50 -13.17 12.63
CA ARG A 403 -1.17 -13.05 13.94
C ARG A 403 -2.58 -13.56 13.70
N GLN A 404 -2.83 -14.79 14.18
CA GLN A 404 -4.12 -15.44 14.05
C GLN A 404 -5.16 -14.41 14.43
N ALA A 405 -6.20 -14.34 13.64
CA ALA A 405 -7.42 -13.66 14.06
C ALA A 405 -7.65 -14.02 15.52
N PRO A 406 -7.86 -13.05 16.39
CA PRO A 406 -7.93 -13.29 17.81
C PRO A 406 -8.92 -14.44 18.05
N SER A 407 -8.48 -15.44 18.81
CA SER A 407 -9.26 -16.58 19.26
C SER A 407 -10.66 -16.10 19.65
N THR A 408 -11.70 -16.69 19.07
CA THR A 408 -13.11 -16.35 19.31
C THR A 408 -13.63 -16.76 20.69
N SER A 409 -12.77 -16.95 21.66
CA SER A 409 -13.18 -17.09 23.06
C SER A 409 -13.16 -15.70 23.69
N PRO A 410 -14.32 -15.15 24.08
CA PRO A 410 -14.33 -13.88 24.75
C PRO A 410 -13.59 -14.04 26.10
N PRO A 411 -12.56 -13.20 26.37
CA PRO A 411 -11.98 -13.18 27.69
C PRO A 411 -13.05 -12.76 28.70
N THR A 412 -13.11 -13.45 29.82
CA THR A 412 -13.95 -13.07 30.95
C THR A 412 -13.52 -11.67 31.39
N VAL A 413 -14.33 -10.67 31.09
CA VAL A 413 -14.01 -9.26 31.33
C VAL A 413 -14.18 -8.97 32.81
N THR A 414 -13.09 -8.98 33.56
CA THR A 414 -13.03 -8.27 34.82
C THR A 414 -12.91 -6.78 34.51
N ARG A 415 -13.92 -5.99 34.91
CA ARG A 415 -13.86 -4.52 34.82
C ARG A 415 -12.56 -4.05 35.48
N ARG A 416 -11.65 -3.46 34.69
CA ARG A 416 -10.45 -2.81 35.22
C ARG A 416 -10.78 -1.34 35.47
N GLU A 417 -10.74 -0.94 36.74
CA GLU A 417 -10.69 0.46 37.10
C GLU A 417 -9.28 0.98 36.83
N GLY A 418 -9.17 2.04 36.04
CA GLY A 418 -7.89 2.65 35.66
C GLY A 418 -8.04 3.63 34.50
N PRO A 419 -7.01 4.41 34.18
CA PRO A 419 -7.06 5.37 33.09
C PRO A 419 -7.31 4.67 31.74
N LEU A 420 -8.21 5.22 30.93
CA LEU A 420 -8.50 4.74 29.59
C LEU A 420 -7.53 5.36 28.59
N SER A 421 -6.70 4.55 27.94
CA SER A 421 -5.75 5.02 26.94
C SER A 421 -6.05 4.37 25.58
N PHE A 422 -6.07 5.20 24.52
CA PHE A 422 -6.29 4.75 23.13
C PHE A 422 -5.67 5.75 22.15
N ARG A 423 -5.56 5.39 20.87
CA ARG A 423 -5.06 6.28 19.82
C ARG A 423 -6.19 6.80 18.95
N ILE A 424 -6.18 8.11 18.73
CA ILE A 424 -7.15 8.81 17.89
C ILE A 424 -6.42 9.53 16.75
N ALA A 425 -7.03 9.52 15.57
CA ALA A 425 -6.48 10.15 14.37
C ALA A 425 -7.57 10.85 13.55
N THR A 426 -7.16 11.72 12.64
CA THR A 426 -8.00 12.16 11.53
C THR A 426 -7.26 12.01 10.21
N PHE A 427 -7.99 11.66 9.14
CA PHE A 427 -7.42 11.27 7.86
C PHE A 427 -8.27 11.81 6.71
N ASN A 428 -7.85 12.90 6.07
CA ASN A 428 -8.44 13.32 4.81
C ASN A 428 -7.87 12.43 3.68
N THR A 429 -8.74 11.69 2.97
CA THR A 429 -8.32 10.67 2.00
C THR A 429 -8.23 11.17 0.57
N VAL A 430 -8.53 12.42 0.33
CA VAL A 430 -8.65 13.04 -1.00
C VAL A 430 -9.55 12.24 -1.96
N GLY A 431 -10.74 12.74 -2.23
CA GLY A 431 -11.79 12.04 -2.99
C GLY A 431 -11.42 11.71 -4.45
N ASN A 432 -12.22 10.85 -5.08
CA ASN A 432 -12.06 10.46 -6.49
C ASN A 432 -12.06 11.65 -7.47
N GLY A 433 -12.66 12.80 -7.09
CA GLY A 433 -12.69 14.01 -7.90
C GLY A 433 -11.31 14.55 -8.24
N HIS A 434 -10.34 14.36 -7.35
CA HIS A 434 -8.95 14.81 -7.51
C HIS A 434 -8.09 13.89 -8.38
N THR A 435 -8.61 12.73 -8.80
CA THR A 435 -7.90 11.77 -9.66
C THR A 435 -8.47 11.66 -11.07
N ARG A 436 -9.41 12.53 -11.44
CA ARG A 436 -9.93 12.60 -12.82
C ARG A 436 -8.98 13.41 -13.71
N PRO A 437 -8.98 13.18 -15.07
CA PRO A 437 -8.05 13.83 -16.01
C PRO A 437 -8.05 15.36 -16.04
N TYR A 438 -8.98 16.00 -15.35
CA TYR A 438 -9.11 17.47 -15.26
C TYR A 438 -8.90 18.04 -13.86
N ALA A 439 -8.60 17.20 -12.88
CA ALA A 439 -8.20 17.69 -11.55
C ALA A 439 -6.72 18.09 -11.61
N HIS A 440 -6.37 19.25 -11.06
CA HIS A 440 -4.99 19.76 -11.02
C HIS A 440 -4.01 18.90 -10.22
N ASP A 441 -4.42 17.71 -9.78
CA ASP A 441 -3.66 16.80 -8.92
C ASP A 441 -3.43 15.44 -9.57
N ASP A 442 -2.79 15.45 -10.75
CA ASP A 442 -2.30 14.26 -11.47
C ASP A 442 -1.25 13.45 -10.66
N GLN A 443 -0.97 13.90 -9.42
CA GLN A 443 0.10 13.36 -8.58
C GLN A 443 -0.36 12.24 -7.65
N LEU A 444 -1.67 12.07 -7.46
CA LEU A 444 -2.21 11.08 -6.54
C LEU A 444 -2.51 9.75 -7.22
N ALA A 445 -2.20 8.67 -6.52
CA ALA A 445 -2.53 7.32 -6.95
C ALA A 445 -4.04 7.12 -7.13
N PRO A 446 -4.48 6.13 -7.93
CA PRO A 446 -5.88 5.77 -8.03
C PRO A 446 -6.56 5.57 -6.67
N ALA A 447 -7.80 6.03 -6.53
CA ALA A 447 -8.53 6.05 -5.26
C ALA A 447 -8.55 4.70 -4.51
N ARG A 448 -8.67 3.57 -5.23
CA ARG A 448 -8.61 2.24 -4.63
C ARG A 448 -7.27 1.94 -3.97
N MET A 449 -6.17 2.33 -4.59
CA MET A 449 -4.84 2.15 -4.01
C MET A 449 -4.63 3.04 -2.79
N ARG A 450 -5.10 4.29 -2.86
CA ARG A 450 -5.06 5.16 -1.69
C ARG A 450 -5.88 4.60 -0.53
N ALA A 451 -7.03 3.99 -0.81
CA ALA A 451 -7.84 3.32 0.19
C ALA A 451 -7.10 2.14 0.86
N GLU A 452 -6.41 1.32 0.08
CA GLU A 452 -5.55 0.25 0.61
C GLU A 452 -4.39 0.82 1.45
N TRP A 453 -3.75 1.89 1.00
CA TRP A 453 -2.70 2.57 1.75
C TRP A 453 -3.22 3.24 3.01
N THR A 454 -4.42 3.83 2.97
CA THR A 454 -5.10 4.36 4.15
C THR A 454 -5.31 3.27 5.20
N ALA A 455 -5.89 2.13 4.83
CA ALA A 455 -6.11 1.03 5.76
C ALA A 455 -4.80 0.54 6.41
N ARG A 456 -3.72 0.46 5.62
CA ARG A 456 -2.39 0.09 6.13
C ARG A 456 -1.79 1.16 7.02
N ALA A 457 -1.95 2.44 6.66
CA ALA A 457 -1.49 3.54 7.48
C ALA A 457 -2.18 3.52 8.84
N LEU A 458 -3.49 3.29 8.89
CA LEU A 458 -4.27 3.20 10.12
C LEU A 458 -3.76 2.07 11.04
N ARG A 459 -3.46 0.89 10.49
CA ARG A 459 -2.85 -0.22 11.26
C ARG A 459 -1.46 0.13 11.76
N THR A 460 -0.60 0.69 10.90
CA THR A 460 0.77 1.09 11.29
C THR A 460 0.77 2.16 12.38
N LEU A 461 -0.21 3.06 12.34
CA LEU A 461 -0.41 4.08 13.37
C LEU A 461 -1.05 3.51 14.64
N ASP A 462 -1.51 2.25 14.59
CA ASP A 462 -2.27 1.58 15.67
C ASP A 462 -3.44 2.47 16.13
N ALA A 463 -4.17 3.06 15.17
CA ALA A 463 -5.24 4.00 15.44
C ALA A 463 -6.52 3.26 15.84
N ASP A 464 -7.05 3.57 17.02
CA ASP A 464 -8.25 2.93 17.56
C ASP A 464 -9.54 3.59 17.07
N VAL A 465 -9.50 4.93 16.90
CA VAL A 465 -10.63 5.75 16.43
C VAL A 465 -10.14 6.76 15.40
N VAL A 466 -10.83 6.87 14.28
CA VAL A 466 -10.38 7.71 13.14
C VAL A 466 -11.54 8.49 12.54
N GLY A 467 -11.40 9.81 12.43
CA GLY A 467 -12.22 10.63 11.55
C GLY A 467 -11.67 10.57 10.12
N VAL A 468 -12.52 10.29 9.13
CA VAL A 468 -12.10 10.21 7.72
C VAL A 468 -12.90 11.20 6.91
N GLN A 469 -12.23 11.95 6.02
CA GLN A 469 -12.81 12.99 5.17
C GLN A 469 -12.51 12.70 3.69
N GLU A 470 -13.32 13.27 2.81
CA GLU A 470 -13.21 13.20 1.34
C GLU A 470 -13.21 11.80 0.73
N GLN A 471 -13.70 10.79 1.42
CA GLN A 471 -13.80 9.45 0.84
C GLN A 471 -15.14 9.25 0.11
N THR A 472 -15.10 8.57 -1.03
CA THR A 472 -16.29 8.01 -1.67
C THR A 472 -16.75 6.75 -0.93
N ALA A 473 -17.99 6.32 -1.16
CA ALA A 473 -18.50 5.06 -0.62
C ALA A 473 -17.63 3.86 -1.07
N GLU A 474 -17.14 3.89 -2.31
CA GLU A 474 -16.25 2.87 -2.86
C GLU A 474 -14.89 2.87 -2.16
N GLN A 475 -14.30 4.05 -1.93
CA GLN A 475 -13.04 4.16 -1.18
C GLN A 475 -13.18 3.66 0.26
N LEU A 476 -14.27 4.04 0.94
CA LEU A 476 -14.48 3.57 2.31
C LEU A 476 -14.71 2.06 2.36
N ALA A 477 -15.48 1.50 1.42
CA ALA A 477 -15.62 0.05 1.30
C ALA A 477 -14.26 -0.64 1.06
N ALA A 478 -13.40 -0.04 0.23
CA ALA A 478 -12.05 -0.54 -0.02
C ALA A 478 -11.14 -0.41 1.22
N ILE A 479 -11.24 0.68 2.00
CA ILE A 479 -10.53 0.85 3.28
C ILE A 479 -10.93 -0.25 4.27
N LEU A 480 -12.24 -0.50 4.43
CA LEU A 480 -12.76 -1.52 5.34
C LEU A 480 -12.39 -2.94 4.89
N ALA A 481 -12.44 -3.21 3.58
CA ALA A 481 -12.04 -4.51 3.02
C ALA A 481 -10.54 -4.75 3.18
N ALA A 482 -9.70 -3.74 2.92
CA ALA A 482 -8.26 -3.83 3.11
C ALA A 482 -7.85 -3.91 4.59
N GLY A 483 -8.71 -3.42 5.50
CA GLY A 483 -8.61 -3.57 6.95
C GLY A 483 -9.07 -4.92 7.48
N GLU A 484 -9.46 -5.87 6.61
CA GLU A 484 -9.81 -7.26 6.96
C GLU A 484 -10.91 -7.38 8.04
N GLY A 485 -11.80 -6.40 8.12
CA GLY A 485 -12.87 -6.36 9.11
C GLY A 485 -12.44 -5.88 10.50
N GLU A 486 -11.20 -5.45 10.67
CA GLU A 486 -10.67 -4.89 11.93
C GLU A 486 -11.43 -3.62 12.35
N TYR A 487 -11.82 -2.80 11.35
CA TYR A 487 -12.57 -1.57 11.58
C TYR A 487 -14.06 -1.74 11.31
N ALA A 488 -14.88 -1.07 12.12
CA ALA A 488 -16.26 -0.74 11.82
C ALA A 488 -16.36 0.75 11.48
N SER A 489 -17.41 1.14 10.76
CA SER A 489 -17.64 2.54 10.39
C SER A 489 -19.05 2.99 10.62
N PHE A 490 -19.21 4.31 10.73
CA PHE A 490 -20.45 5.02 10.55
C PHE A 490 -20.25 6.11 9.50
N GLN A 491 -20.95 5.97 8.40
CA GLN A 491 -20.98 6.92 7.28
C GLN A 491 -22.26 7.70 7.34
N THR A 492 -22.19 8.96 6.98
CA THR A 492 -23.40 9.75 6.71
C THR A 492 -23.72 9.63 5.22
N PRO A 493 -25.01 9.42 4.84
CA PRO A 493 -25.40 9.41 3.44
C PRO A 493 -25.00 10.72 2.76
N ALA A 494 -24.31 10.61 1.64
CA ALA A 494 -24.01 11.78 0.83
C ALA A 494 -25.28 12.30 0.16
N SER A 495 -25.54 13.59 0.26
CA SER A 495 -26.54 14.26 -0.54
C SER A 495 -25.91 14.68 -1.89
N GLY A 496 -26.01 13.83 -2.93
CA GLY A 496 -25.57 14.11 -4.30
C GLY A 496 -24.39 13.28 -4.81
N ASP A 497 -23.92 13.56 -6.03
CA ASP A 497 -22.96 12.78 -6.82
C ASP A 497 -21.50 12.74 -6.29
N LEU A 498 -21.20 13.39 -5.18
CA LEU A 498 -19.83 13.55 -4.67
C LEU A 498 -19.37 12.48 -3.68
N GLY A 499 -20.20 11.48 -3.39
CA GLY A 499 -19.82 10.39 -2.49
C GLY A 499 -19.93 10.73 -0.99
N VAL A 500 -19.39 9.91 -0.13
CA VAL A 500 -19.36 10.10 1.32
C VAL A 500 -18.27 11.11 1.66
N GLU A 501 -18.62 12.20 2.36
CA GLU A 501 -17.66 13.25 2.67
C GLU A 501 -17.02 13.12 4.06
N SER A 502 -17.67 12.42 4.99
CA SER A 502 -17.10 12.17 6.32
C SER A 502 -17.59 10.84 6.88
N ALA A 503 -16.68 10.12 7.54
CA ALA A 503 -16.99 8.91 8.27
C ALA A 503 -16.20 8.84 9.58
N LEU A 504 -16.69 8.04 10.51
CA LEU A 504 -15.95 7.62 11.70
C LEU A 504 -15.65 6.13 11.57
N LEU A 505 -14.40 5.74 11.81
CA LEU A 505 -13.96 4.37 11.92
C LEU A 505 -13.52 4.08 13.35
N TRP A 506 -13.70 2.86 13.80
CA TRP A 506 -13.19 2.39 15.09
C TRP A 506 -12.82 0.90 15.02
N ARG A 507 -11.84 0.50 15.80
CA ARG A 507 -11.44 -0.91 15.95
C ARG A 507 -12.55 -1.70 16.62
N ARG A 508 -13.01 -2.76 15.99
CA ARG A 508 -14.13 -3.60 16.46
C ARG A 508 -13.82 -4.39 17.73
N ASP A 509 -12.56 -4.77 17.90
CA ASP A 509 -12.09 -5.50 19.06
C ASP A 509 -11.95 -4.60 20.31
N VAL A 510 -11.74 -3.29 20.12
CA VAL A 510 -11.55 -2.30 21.19
C VAL A 510 -12.86 -1.59 21.54
N TRP A 511 -13.64 -1.20 20.52
CA TRP A 511 -14.82 -0.35 20.68
C TRP A 511 -16.09 -0.99 20.13
N LYS A 512 -17.23 -0.70 20.76
CA LYS A 512 -18.56 -0.97 20.20
C LYS A 512 -19.38 0.33 20.15
N PRO A 513 -20.16 0.56 19.09
CA PRO A 513 -21.04 1.72 19.03
C PRO A 513 -22.26 1.51 19.95
N VAL A 514 -22.60 2.55 20.70
CA VAL A 514 -23.80 2.61 21.56
C VAL A 514 -24.88 3.44 20.89
N GLU A 515 -24.48 4.58 20.30
CA GLU A 515 -25.39 5.49 19.61
C GLU A 515 -24.71 6.03 18.35
N ARG A 516 -25.49 6.25 17.30
CA ARG A 516 -25.06 6.85 16.05
C ARG A 516 -26.03 7.97 15.70
N THR A 517 -25.50 9.16 15.57
CA THR A 517 -26.31 10.36 15.24
C THR A 517 -25.51 11.24 14.27
N VAL A 518 -26.11 12.30 13.80
CA VAL A 518 -25.47 13.25 12.88
C VAL A 518 -25.70 14.66 13.35
N ILE A 519 -24.79 15.54 12.95
CA ILE A 519 -25.04 16.98 12.97
C ILE A 519 -25.05 17.51 11.54
N ARG A 520 -26.08 18.29 11.19
CA ARG A 520 -26.18 18.94 9.89
C ARG A 520 -25.47 20.29 9.91
N THR A 521 -24.49 20.46 9.05
CA THR A 521 -23.66 21.66 9.01
C THR A 521 -23.53 22.22 7.60
N GLN A 522 -23.38 23.54 7.50
CA GLN A 522 -23.19 24.23 6.24
C GLN A 522 -21.82 23.85 5.63
N PHE A 523 -21.84 23.42 4.38
CA PHE A 523 -20.66 23.29 3.53
C PHE A 523 -20.61 24.46 2.52
N ILE A 524 -20.30 24.25 1.25
CA ILE A 524 -20.22 25.32 0.25
C ILE A 524 -21.63 25.87 -0.07
N SER A 525 -22.38 25.13 -0.88
CA SER A 525 -23.72 25.53 -1.36
C SER A 525 -24.86 24.74 -0.70
N ARG A 526 -24.54 23.79 0.17
CA ARG A 526 -25.49 22.84 0.78
C ARG A 526 -25.15 22.56 2.24
N GLU A 527 -26.07 21.95 2.93
CA GLU A 527 -25.80 21.38 4.25
C GLU A 527 -25.45 19.89 4.10
N LEU A 528 -24.52 19.43 4.95
CA LEU A 528 -24.07 18.05 4.97
C LEU A 528 -24.16 17.49 6.38
N ASP A 529 -24.53 16.22 6.46
CA ASP A 529 -24.55 15.48 7.70
C ASP A 529 -23.13 15.06 8.09
N ARG A 530 -22.75 15.28 9.35
CA ARG A 530 -21.44 14.90 9.91
C ARG A 530 -21.64 13.84 10.98
N PRO A 531 -20.86 12.74 11.00
CA PRO A 531 -21.07 11.64 11.92
C PRO A 531 -20.69 12.02 13.34
N VAL A 532 -21.55 11.62 14.28
CA VAL A 532 -21.35 11.70 15.73
C VAL A 532 -21.69 10.34 16.31
N VAL A 533 -20.75 9.71 17.01
CA VAL A 533 -20.90 8.35 17.53
C VAL A 533 -20.54 8.29 19.01
N LEU A 534 -21.40 7.64 19.79
CA LEU A 534 -21.09 7.21 21.14
C LEU A 534 -20.46 5.82 21.09
N LEU A 535 -19.20 5.74 21.46
CA LEU A 535 -18.44 4.50 21.53
C LEU A 535 -18.27 4.06 22.99
N GLU A 536 -18.41 2.75 23.24
CA GLU A 536 -18.11 2.13 24.53
C GLU A 536 -16.89 1.22 24.39
N HIS A 537 -15.88 1.46 25.21
CA HIS A 537 -14.68 0.64 25.27
C HIS A 537 -15.00 -0.73 25.84
N ARG A 538 -14.73 -1.79 25.09
CA ARG A 538 -15.18 -3.16 25.40
C ARG A 538 -14.64 -3.69 26.73
N ALA A 539 -13.37 -3.39 27.04
CA ALA A 539 -12.73 -3.92 28.24
C ALA A 539 -13.10 -3.16 29.53
N THR A 540 -13.40 -1.84 29.44
CA THR A 540 -13.65 -1.01 30.63
C THR A 540 -15.10 -0.57 30.78
N GLY A 541 -15.91 -0.63 29.71
CA GLY A 541 -17.26 -0.10 29.66
C GLY A 541 -17.33 1.44 29.65
N ARG A 542 -16.19 2.13 29.61
CA ARG A 542 -16.12 3.59 29.55
C ARG A 542 -16.59 4.06 28.17
N ARG A 543 -17.21 5.23 28.11
CA ARG A 543 -17.81 5.80 26.91
C ARG A 543 -17.12 7.07 26.50
N ILE A 544 -17.10 7.32 25.19
CA ILE A 544 -16.64 8.57 24.59
C ILE A 544 -17.59 8.96 23.44
N TRP A 545 -17.84 10.26 23.29
CA TRP A 545 -18.41 10.82 22.08
C TRP A 545 -17.32 11.18 21.09
N VAL A 546 -17.51 10.88 19.82
CA VAL A 546 -16.60 11.31 18.75
C VAL A 546 -17.39 11.95 17.63
N MET A 547 -17.01 13.15 17.24
CA MET A 547 -17.54 13.90 16.12
C MET A 547 -16.45 14.07 15.07
N ALA A 548 -16.70 13.65 13.82
CA ALA A 548 -15.80 13.88 12.70
C ALA A 548 -16.39 14.91 11.73
N VAL A 549 -15.57 15.84 11.29
CA VAL A 549 -16.01 16.95 10.43
C VAL A 549 -15.09 17.17 9.23
N HIS A 550 -15.67 17.78 8.21
CA HIS A 550 -14.97 18.38 7.09
C HIS A 550 -15.66 19.73 6.78
N ASN A 551 -14.99 20.83 7.02
CA ASN A 551 -15.52 22.17 6.83
C ASN A 551 -15.21 22.73 5.44
N ALA A 552 -15.95 23.77 5.02
CA ALA A 552 -15.78 24.37 3.70
C ALA A 552 -14.36 24.97 3.51
N PRO A 553 -13.77 24.90 2.29
CA PRO A 553 -12.41 25.35 2.03
C PRO A 553 -12.22 26.88 2.17
N TRP A 554 -11.00 27.33 1.98
CA TRP A 554 -10.44 28.64 2.36
C TRP A 554 -11.28 29.87 1.98
N GLU A 555 -11.85 29.92 0.78
CA GLU A 555 -12.63 31.04 0.26
C GLU A 555 -14.02 31.20 0.92
N TYR A 556 -14.47 30.18 1.68
CA TYR A 556 -15.81 30.13 2.26
C TYR A 556 -15.83 30.39 3.78
N GLN A 557 -15.11 31.41 4.26
CA GLN A 557 -14.98 31.72 5.70
C GLN A 557 -16.34 31.82 6.43
N ALA A 558 -17.29 32.55 5.87
CA ALA A 558 -18.61 32.73 6.51
C ALA A 558 -19.37 31.39 6.64
N LYS A 559 -19.19 30.46 5.69
CA LYS A 559 -19.78 29.12 5.74
C LYS A 559 -19.12 28.26 6.81
N ARG A 560 -17.76 28.32 6.91
CA ARG A 560 -17.03 27.69 8.01
C ARG A 560 -17.48 28.19 9.37
N ASP A 561 -17.58 29.50 9.55
CA ASP A 561 -17.99 30.09 10.82
C ASP A 561 -19.40 29.65 11.23
N LYS A 562 -20.33 29.54 10.25
CA LYS A 562 -21.67 28.98 10.49
C LYS A 562 -21.61 27.52 10.93
N ALA A 563 -20.81 26.69 10.21
CA ALA A 563 -20.62 25.27 10.54
C ALA A 563 -19.99 25.09 11.91
N VAL A 564 -18.90 25.80 12.21
CA VAL A 564 -18.20 25.74 13.50
C VAL A 564 -19.14 26.12 14.65
N ARG A 565 -19.93 27.21 14.53
CA ARG A 565 -20.91 27.53 15.58
C ARG A 565 -21.90 26.40 15.87
N ALA A 566 -22.43 25.76 14.83
CA ALA A 566 -23.34 24.62 15.02
C ALA A 566 -22.64 23.43 15.67
N GLN A 567 -21.40 23.16 15.25
CA GLN A 567 -20.57 22.08 15.81
C GLN A 567 -20.26 22.32 17.29
N LEU A 568 -19.87 23.55 17.68
CA LEU A 568 -19.61 23.90 19.07
C LEU A 568 -20.87 23.82 19.94
N ALA A 569 -22.04 24.24 19.43
CA ALA A 569 -23.30 24.05 20.14
C ALA A 569 -23.58 22.56 20.40
N ARG A 570 -23.38 21.69 19.40
CA ARG A 570 -23.54 20.25 19.55
C ARG A 570 -22.53 19.66 20.53
N ILE A 571 -21.29 20.10 20.50
CA ILE A 571 -20.26 19.67 21.47
C ILE A 571 -20.70 19.97 22.89
N ASN A 572 -21.18 21.19 23.17
CA ASN A 572 -21.68 21.57 24.49
C ASN A 572 -22.85 20.69 24.95
N GLU A 573 -23.78 20.34 24.06
CA GLU A 573 -24.86 19.40 24.37
C GLU A 573 -24.32 18.01 24.75
N LEU A 574 -23.30 17.52 24.04
CA LEU A 574 -22.66 16.26 24.32
C LEU A 574 -21.84 16.28 25.62
N GLU A 575 -21.10 17.37 25.88
CA GLU A 575 -20.38 17.58 27.14
C GLU A 575 -21.33 17.60 28.35
N ALA A 576 -22.52 18.15 28.19
CA ALA A 576 -23.55 18.16 29.23
C ALA A 576 -24.03 16.74 29.64
N THR A 577 -23.77 15.70 28.83
CA THR A 577 -24.05 14.31 29.20
C THR A 577 -23.05 13.74 30.22
N GLY A 578 -21.97 14.45 30.51
CA GLY A 578 -20.88 13.98 31.36
C GLY A 578 -19.97 12.94 30.71
N VAL A 579 -20.16 12.66 29.40
CA VAL A 579 -19.32 11.73 28.64
C VAL A 579 -18.24 12.52 27.90
N PRO A 580 -16.95 12.11 27.96
CA PRO A 580 -15.87 12.77 27.25
C PRO A 580 -16.14 12.90 25.75
N VAL A 581 -15.87 14.09 25.18
CA VAL A 581 -16.13 14.41 23.77
C VAL A 581 -14.82 14.60 23.02
N PHE A 582 -14.71 14.01 21.83
CA PHE A 582 -13.62 14.20 20.89
C PHE A 582 -14.14 14.82 19.59
N TYR A 583 -13.44 15.83 19.10
CA TYR A 583 -13.77 16.58 17.91
C TYR A 583 -12.58 16.54 16.95
N VAL A 584 -12.75 15.90 15.82
CA VAL A 584 -11.65 15.57 14.90
C VAL A 584 -12.03 15.88 13.45
N GLY A 585 -11.06 16.17 12.61
CA GLY A 585 -11.31 16.31 11.17
C GLY A 585 -10.53 17.42 10.49
N ASP A 586 -10.80 17.56 9.19
CA ASP A 586 -10.36 18.68 8.38
C ASP A 586 -11.29 19.89 8.62
N MET A 587 -10.79 20.84 9.35
CA MET A 587 -11.53 22.04 9.71
C MET A 587 -11.36 23.19 8.71
N ASN A 588 -10.47 22.99 7.71
CA ASN A 588 -10.11 23.99 6.71
C ASN A 588 -9.76 25.36 7.33
N GLU A 589 -9.26 25.34 8.56
CA GLU A 589 -8.89 26.53 9.32
C GLU A 589 -7.59 26.27 10.10
N LYS A 590 -6.70 27.26 10.09
CA LYS A 590 -5.43 27.20 10.81
C LYS A 590 -5.65 27.39 12.32
N GLU A 591 -4.70 27.99 13.00
CA GLU A 591 -4.66 28.14 14.46
C GLU A 591 -5.88 28.87 15.05
N THR A 592 -6.60 29.65 14.24
CA THR A 592 -7.80 30.36 14.69
C THR A 592 -8.92 29.42 15.16
N ILE A 593 -9.01 28.20 14.60
CA ILE A 593 -9.99 27.20 15.05
C ILE A 593 -9.73 26.79 16.50
N VAL A 594 -8.47 26.71 16.94
CA VAL A 594 -8.12 26.36 18.32
C VAL A 594 -8.74 27.37 19.29
N CYS A 595 -8.65 28.65 18.95
CA CYS A 595 -9.24 29.72 19.77
C CYS A 595 -10.76 29.66 19.78
N LYS A 596 -11.42 29.37 18.66
CA LYS A 596 -12.88 29.23 18.58
C LYS A 596 -13.37 28.05 19.44
N VAL A 597 -12.72 26.89 19.33
CA VAL A 597 -13.08 25.70 20.10
C VAL A 597 -12.87 25.92 21.59
N MET A 598 -11.68 26.42 21.99
CA MET A 598 -11.34 26.61 23.40
C MET A 598 -12.13 27.73 24.07
N ALA A 599 -12.64 28.72 23.30
CA ALA A 599 -13.51 29.75 23.80
C ALA A 599 -14.95 29.29 23.97
N GLY A 600 -15.41 28.36 23.16
CA GLY A 600 -16.80 27.90 23.08
C GLY A 600 -17.12 26.60 23.78
N THR A 601 -16.10 25.84 24.23
CA THR A 601 -16.25 24.50 24.85
C THR A 601 -15.19 24.26 25.92
N THR A 602 -15.26 23.11 26.63
CA THR A 602 -14.21 22.68 27.56
C THR A 602 -13.05 21.95 26.85
N LEU A 603 -13.17 21.69 25.55
CA LEU A 603 -12.16 20.94 24.79
C LEU A 603 -10.82 21.67 24.69
N ARG A 604 -9.75 20.87 24.58
CA ARG A 604 -8.38 21.34 24.37
C ARG A 604 -7.80 20.66 23.11
N SER A 605 -6.94 21.38 22.40
CA SER A 605 -6.23 20.84 21.26
C SER A 605 -5.13 19.89 21.68
N ALA A 606 -4.97 18.77 20.98
CA ALA A 606 -3.86 17.83 21.14
C ALA A 606 -2.48 18.48 20.94
N THR A 607 -2.41 19.59 20.19
CA THR A 607 -1.17 20.35 19.94
C THR A 607 -0.86 21.38 21.05
N GLY A 608 -1.73 21.51 22.04
CA GLY A 608 -1.63 22.55 23.07
C GLY A 608 -2.33 23.85 22.66
N GLY A 609 -1.83 24.95 23.18
CA GLY A 609 -2.48 26.26 23.15
C GLY A 609 -3.05 26.61 24.52
N ARG A 610 -3.35 27.88 24.74
CA ARG A 610 -3.92 28.37 26.01
C ARG A 610 -5.08 29.32 25.76
N TYR A 611 -6.16 29.11 26.51
CA TYR A 611 -7.25 30.07 26.61
C TYR A 611 -7.46 30.40 28.09
N ALA A 612 -7.24 31.67 28.45
CA ALA A 612 -7.43 32.15 29.82
C ALA A 612 -7.80 33.63 29.78
N ASP A 613 -8.68 34.07 30.66
CA ASP A 613 -9.09 35.47 30.83
C ASP A 613 -9.54 36.13 29.53
N GLY A 614 -10.29 35.38 28.68
CA GLY A 614 -10.78 35.86 27.39
C GLY A 614 -9.67 35.98 26.33
N ARG A 615 -8.44 35.59 26.60
CA ARG A 615 -7.32 35.64 25.66
C ARG A 615 -6.91 34.25 25.21
N CYS A 616 -6.73 34.11 23.90
CA CYS A 616 -6.26 32.89 23.30
C CYS A 616 -4.82 33.03 22.82
N THR A 617 -4.01 32.00 23.13
CA THR A 617 -2.68 31.81 22.55
C THR A 617 -2.68 30.46 21.84
N PRO A 618 -2.79 30.42 20.49
CA PRO A 618 -2.75 29.16 19.75
C PRO A 618 -1.35 28.52 19.83
N PRO A 619 -1.23 27.23 19.54
CA PRO A 619 0.07 26.55 19.49
C PRO A 619 0.96 27.15 18.40
N ARG A 620 2.27 27.23 18.63
CA ARG A 620 3.22 27.77 17.64
C ARG A 620 3.60 26.71 16.61
N GLY A 621 3.74 27.14 15.35
CA GLY A 621 4.36 26.31 14.29
C GLY A 621 3.45 25.28 13.62
N THR A 622 2.15 25.36 13.81
CA THR A 622 1.18 24.41 13.22
C THR A 622 0.37 25.10 12.11
N MET A 623 0.91 25.19 10.93
CA MET A 623 0.16 25.63 9.75
C MET A 623 -0.65 24.46 9.14
N ARG A 624 -1.76 24.04 9.78
CA ARG A 624 -2.51 22.86 9.38
C ARG A 624 -4.01 23.08 9.48
N VAL A 625 -4.75 22.23 8.79
CA VAL A 625 -6.22 22.26 8.72
C VAL A 625 -6.86 21.06 9.40
N ASP A 626 -6.09 19.99 9.61
CA ASP A 626 -6.52 18.75 10.28
C ASP A 626 -6.22 18.83 11.78
N TRP A 627 -7.25 18.67 12.62
CA TRP A 627 -7.16 18.91 14.05
C TRP A 627 -7.75 17.78 14.90
N LEU A 628 -7.17 17.60 16.09
CA LEU A 628 -7.67 16.73 17.16
C LEU A 628 -7.94 17.58 18.40
N PHE A 629 -9.16 17.51 18.92
CA PHE A 629 -9.56 18.12 20.20
C PHE A 629 -10.20 17.06 21.10
N GLY A 630 -10.04 17.20 22.39
CA GLY A 630 -10.64 16.33 23.39
C GLY A 630 -10.77 17.01 24.75
N PRO A 631 -11.21 16.27 25.77
CA PRO A 631 -11.45 16.82 27.12
C PRO A 631 -10.26 17.55 27.71
N GLY A 632 -10.50 18.56 28.51
CA GLY A 632 -9.46 19.39 29.10
C GLY A 632 -8.56 18.68 30.12
N ASP A 633 -9.03 17.58 30.70
CA ASP A 633 -8.32 16.71 31.64
C ASP A 633 -7.61 15.52 30.96
N ALA A 634 -7.79 15.34 29.64
CA ALA A 634 -7.08 14.33 28.88
C ALA A 634 -5.59 14.67 28.75
N THR A 635 -4.73 13.67 28.89
CA THR A 635 -3.31 13.78 28.53
C THR A 635 -3.09 13.29 27.11
N TRP A 636 -2.24 14.00 26.36
CA TRP A 636 -1.96 13.76 24.97
C TRP A 636 -0.47 13.45 24.79
N ASP A 637 -0.17 12.23 24.31
CA ASP A 637 1.19 11.78 24.08
C ASP A 637 1.44 11.50 22.61
N GLY A 638 2.63 11.92 22.13
CA GLY A 638 3.09 11.58 20.80
C GLY A 638 2.29 12.25 19.69
N TYR A 639 1.65 13.42 19.95
CA TYR A 639 1.08 14.19 18.85
C TYR A 639 2.17 14.49 17.83
N ALA A 640 2.07 13.81 16.71
CA ALA A 640 2.93 14.06 15.58
C ALA A 640 2.10 13.95 14.31
N PRO A 641 2.36 14.82 13.33
CA PRO A 641 1.93 14.51 11.99
C PRO A 641 2.66 13.26 11.56
N SER A 642 1.93 12.26 11.13
CA SER A 642 2.54 11.03 10.67
C SER A 642 3.50 11.29 9.53
N ARG A 643 4.72 10.80 9.67
CA ARG A 643 5.76 10.83 8.64
C ARG A 643 5.91 9.49 7.93
N ILE A 644 5.07 8.50 8.25
CA ILE A 644 5.15 7.20 7.58
C ILE A 644 4.89 7.38 6.07
N PRO A 645 5.67 6.71 5.22
CA PRO A 645 5.54 6.84 3.76
C PRO A 645 4.14 6.58 3.22
N LEU A 646 3.42 5.63 3.82
CA LEU A 646 2.05 5.26 3.46
C LEU A 646 1.06 6.42 3.54
N VAL A 647 1.17 7.27 4.56
CA VAL A 647 0.32 8.47 4.70
C VAL A 647 0.51 9.40 3.50
N ARG A 648 1.75 9.65 3.11
CA ARG A 648 2.05 10.54 1.97
C ARG A 648 1.65 9.97 0.61
N LEU A 649 1.47 8.67 0.50
CA LEU A 649 0.96 8.00 -0.70
C LEU A 649 -0.57 7.98 -0.73
N ALA A 650 -1.20 7.98 0.44
CA ALA A 650 -2.65 7.89 0.59
C ALA A 650 -3.34 9.26 0.54
N THR A 651 -2.64 10.33 0.93
CA THR A 651 -3.21 11.68 1.01
C THR A 651 -2.13 12.77 0.85
N ASP A 652 -2.53 13.94 0.38
CA ASP A 652 -1.73 15.18 0.39
C ASP A 652 -1.81 15.92 1.73
N HIS A 653 -2.71 15.48 2.61
CA HIS A 653 -2.85 16.01 3.95
C HIS A 653 -1.85 15.38 4.94
N TRP A 654 -1.60 16.11 6.01
CA TRP A 654 -0.92 15.57 7.17
C TRP A 654 -1.93 14.83 8.04
N VAL A 655 -1.57 13.61 8.46
CA VAL A 655 -2.43 12.80 9.33
C VAL A 655 -1.99 12.98 10.77
N PRO A 656 -2.68 13.83 11.57
CA PRO A 656 -2.42 13.91 12.98
C PRO A 656 -2.88 12.62 13.69
N VAL A 657 -2.03 12.09 14.52
CA VAL A 657 -2.34 10.98 15.41
C VAL A 657 -1.80 11.28 16.80
N SER A 658 -2.53 10.91 17.82
CA SER A 658 -2.08 11.04 19.21
C SER A 658 -2.61 9.89 20.05
N ARG A 659 -1.83 9.46 21.03
CA ARG A 659 -2.33 8.66 22.13
C ARG A 659 -2.98 9.60 23.12
N VAL A 660 -4.22 9.29 23.51
CA VAL A 660 -4.95 10.03 24.53
C VAL A 660 -5.17 9.13 25.75
N THR A 661 -5.00 9.69 26.94
CA THR A 661 -5.31 9.01 28.20
C THR A 661 -6.31 9.87 28.97
N LEU A 662 -7.47 9.27 29.25
CA LEU A 662 -8.49 9.82 30.13
C LEU A 662 -8.27 9.32 31.56
N PRO A 663 -8.36 10.19 32.59
CA PRO A 663 -8.17 9.83 33.99
C PRO A 663 -9.12 8.75 34.51
#